data_2f1da85b81f42c91ac41f8bf506f06d3
#
_entry.id   2f1da85b81f42c91ac41f8bf506f06d3
#
_cell.length_a   1.000
_cell.length_b   1.000
_cell.length_c   1.000
_cell.angle_alpha   90.00
_cell.angle_beta   90.00
_cell.angle_gamma   90.00
#
_symmetry.space_group_name_H-M   'P 1'
#
loop_
_entity.id
_entity.type
_entity.pdbx_description
1 polymer ?
#
loop_
_entity_poly.entity_id
_entity_poly.type
_entity_poly.pdbx_seq_one_letter_code
_entity_poly.pdbx_strand_id
1 'polypeptide(L)'
;MRKTSRILFLSVLLGLFMAQGCTDDRMGMAVPNPDNKPSSGEIPSGDPFNPDAPPPGPVDPDDPADQWVNNPERLARLGQTPIIEIYYTEYTRTDLFPSLEEVRNFTHINIGHVRFVDKDNGEGIEIDAKTIPLVQKFVAYKAQYPELKVKLQMGGWGKNADGWSQMARDPQKRKAFVDECVNICNTYGIDGFDIDWEYPTYAAKDGDHVNGASPADWENFVTLFKEMREAMPDKILSYAASDSGKYTDNYGVLPYIDYINVMTYDEGNPPYHNAPLYRSSIAGSRCCAEAIDDIFHGQQKIPYQMMNFGLAFYGHGDGYKLKTGNRYPASVDYSKLDDIFFKNTCDGYDVTGVNYRIWDDVAKVPYLADALGKMYASYEDIESINAKVEYLKSRNMLGAMIWEYRHDNDEGTLRHAVKHAMDGNPDKPGKYERPEEWTPAKEPPVMGKVEFTKKLQSSDGKWVPELSGLCLSKDGDFLWGVNDNGGLYRINFDGTFNLHWDKSAEMEGLAMDPATGTMYIGLEDSSNSGYVVPAPGYNSKTNFGWVVEGASSMGNSGVEGIAWYKGELLLGTQTGATLFRYTLDGKLQEKKSLRTVCSTISEIAGLDYDEVNDWLWVIDSNSNKDKPQYDPYTIYLFDGAATKLIAKYYIGDFADWNPEAICVDKKNGCIWIGEDCGDEKFSILHKVQFSGL
;
A
#
# COMPACT_ATOMS: atom_id res chain seq x y z
N MET A 1 15.57 30.02 61.36
CA MET A 1 16.44 30.20 60.18
C MET A 1 16.48 28.89 59.41
N ARG A 2 15.63 28.78 58.40
CA ARG A 2 15.58 27.56 57.52
C ARG A 2 16.16 27.95 56.18
N LYS A 3 17.23 27.28 55.75
CA LYS A 3 17.78 27.33 54.40
C LYS A 3 17.08 26.29 53.56
N THR A 4 16.36 26.72 52.58
CA THR A 4 15.77 25.88 51.51
C THR A 4 16.78 25.71 50.38
N SER A 5 17.26 24.49 50.18
CA SER A 5 18.04 24.11 48.99
C SER A 5 17.08 23.88 47.81
N ARG A 6 17.28 24.61 46.74
CA ARG A 6 16.64 24.36 45.45
C ARG A 6 17.48 23.29 44.72
N ILE A 7 16.88 22.13 44.49
CA ILE A 7 17.42 21.11 43.61
C ILE A 7 17.01 21.50 42.18
N LEU A 8 18.01 21.74 41.36
CA LEU A 8 17.85 21.99 39.94
C LEU A 8 17.71 20.61 39.25
N PHE A 9 16.51 20.30 38.74
CA PHE A 9 16.33 19.16 37.84
C PHE A 9 16.83 19.57 36.45
N LEU A 10 17.94 19.01 36.04
CA LEU A 10 18.43 19.06 34.67
C LEU A 10 17.68 17.97 33.91
N SER A 11 16.61 18.33 33.20
CA SER A 11 15.95 17.45 32.24
C SER A 11 16.83 17.37 31.00
N VAL A 12 17.51 16.23 30.87
CA VAL A 12 18.16 15.82 29.63
C VAL A 12 17.05 15.53 28.62
N LEU A 13 16.76 16.46 27.72
CA LEU A 13 16.00 16.18 26.51
C LEU A 13 16.89 15.30 25.61
N LEU A 14 16.66 13.99 25.65
CA LEU A 14 17.07 13.12 24.54
C LEU A 14 16.19 13.50 23.35
N GLY A 15 16.72 14.29 22.44
CA GLY A 15 16.13 14.49 21.14
C GLY A 15 16.23 13.20 20.36
N LEU A 16 15.11 12.50 20.21
CA LEU A 16 14.95 11.54 19.12
C LEU A 16 14.98 12.34 17.82
N PHE A 17 16.13 12.41 17.20
CA PHE A 17 16.20 12.70 15.77
C PHE A 17 15.67 11.45 15.06
N MET A 18 14.39 11.47 14.75
CA MET A 18 13.87 10.60 13.72
C MET A 18 14.62 10.92 12.43
N ALA A 19 15.20 9.89 11.82
CA ALA A 19 15.64 9.95 10.45
C ALA A 19 14.41 10.28 9.58
N GLN A 20 14.28 11.55 9.20
CA GLN A 20 13.43 11.92 8.09
C GLN A 20 14.18 11.43 6.85
N GLY A 21 13.85 10.23 6.41
CA GLY A 21 14.01 9.87 5.02
C GLY A 21 13.32 10.93 4.17
N CYS A 22 13.62 11.03 2.89
CA CYS A 22 12.94 11.92 1.95
C CYS A 22 11.43 11.76 2.12
N THR A 23 10.87 12.44 3.10
CA THR A 23 9.44 12.45 3.37
C THR A 23 8.90 13.64 2.61
N ASP A 24 8.15 13.33 1.65
CA ASP A 24 6.94 13.94 1.15
C ASP A 24 6.63 15.39 1.59
N ASP A 25 7.51 16.33 1.28
CA ASP A 25 7.15 17.75 1.23
C ASP A 25 6.70 18.18 -0.18
N ARG A 26 6.53 17.22 -1.11
CA ARG A 26 5.95 17.47 -2.44
C ARG A 26 4.43 17.62 -2.42
N MET A 27 3.78 17.54 -1.28
CA MET A 27 2.33 17.72 -1.12
C MET A 27 1.87 19.18 -1.25
N GLY A 28 2.32 19.87 -2.28
CA GLY A 28 1.71 21.13 -2.77
C GLY A 28 0.96 20.94 -4.08
N MET A 29 0.91 19.76 -4.66
CA MET A 29 0.00 19.45 -5.75
C MET A 29 -1.36 19.10 -5.17
N ALA A 30 -2.36 19.95 -5.45
CA ALA A 30 -3.75 19.69 -5.12
C ALA A 30 -4.11 18.25 -5.52
N VAL A 31 -4.48 17.45 -4.52
CA VAL A 31 -5.12 16.16 -4.75
C VAL A 31 -6.27 16.42 -5.74
N PRO A 32 -6.33 15.77 -6.90
CA PRO A 32 -7.48 15.90 -7.76
C PRO A 32 -8.70 15.48 -6.95
N ASN A 33 -9.68 16.38 -6.85
CA ASN A 33 -10.96 16.06 -6.25
C ASN A 33 -11.51 14.82 -6.96
N PRO A 34 -11.84 13.73 -6.26
CA PRO A 34 -12.37 12.52 -6.88
C PRO A 34 -13.65 12.73 -7.70
N ASP A 35 -14.31 13.88 -7.53
CA ASP A 35 -15.48 14.29 -8.32
C ASP A 35 -15.13 14.98 -9.66
N ASN A 36 -13.87 15.32 -9.90
CA ASN A 36 -13.41 15.79 -11.21
C ASN A 36 -13.02 14.59 -12.08
N LYS A 37 -14.02 13.89 -12.63
CA LYS A 37 -13.79 13.09 -13.82
C LYS A 37 -13.21 14.01 -14.90
N PRO A 38 -12.07 13.65 -15.54
CA PRO A 38 -11.65 14.34 -16.76
C PRO A 38 -12.84 14.31 -17.71
N SER A 39 -13.24 15.47 -18.21
CA SER A 39 -14.20 15.54 -19.32
C SER A 39 -13.70 14.57 -20.38
N SER A 40 -14.59 13.74 -20.90
CA SER A 40 -14.35 12.82 -22.01
C SER A 40 -13.94 13.58 -23.28
N GLY A 41 -12.73 14.10 -23.28
CA GLY A 41 -12.00 14.42 -24.47
C GLY A 41 -11.53 13.07 -25.02
N GLU A 42 -11.90 12.78 -26.25
CA GLU A 42 -11.44 11.61 -26.97
C GLU A 42 -9.93 11.49 -26.81
N ILE A 43 -9.49 10.40 -26.16
CA ILE A 43 -8.11 9.97 -26.22
C ILE A 43 -7.82 9.78 -27.71
N PRO A 44 -6.81 10.45 -28.29
CA PRO A 44 -6.44 10.16 -29.65
C PRO A 44 -6.18 8.67 -29.75
N SER A 45 -6.86 7.99 -30.65
CA SER A 45 -6.70 6.57 -30.97
C SER A 45 -5.40 6.36 -31.74
N GLY A 46 -4.27 6.65 -31.12
CA GLY A 46 -2.95 6.23 -31.51
C GLY A 46 -2.45 5.43 -30.32
N ASP A 47 -2.25 4.14 -30.51
CA ASP A 47 -1.63 3.27 -29.52
C ASP A 47 -0.25 3.87 -29.17
N PRO A 48 -0.07 4.54 -28.02
CA PRO A 48 1.19 5.23 -27.72
C PRO A 48 2.28 4.27 -27.30
N PHE A 49 1.97 2.97 -27.24
CA PHE A 49 2.93 1.99 -26.74
C PHE A 49 2.89 0.69 -27.53
N ASN A 50 3.79 0.59 -28.49
CA ASN A 50 4.15 -0.68 -29.10
C ASN A 50 5.39 -1.24 -28.37
N PRO A 51 5.28 -2.24 -27.47
CA PRO A 51 6.45 -2.90 -26.88
C PRO A 51 7.37 -3.51 -27.94
N ASP A 52 6.87 -3.76 -29.15
CA ASP A 52 7.61 -4.21 -30.32
C ASP A 52 8.14 -3.04 -31.18
N ALA A 53 8.12 -1.79 -30.67
CA ALA A 53 8.74 -0.68 -31.39
C ALA A 53 10.20 -1.05 -31.69
N PRO A 54 10.64 -0.93 -32.93
CA PRO A 54 12.02 -1.27 -33.28
C PRO A 54 12.96 -0.45 -32.40
N PRO A 55 14.07 -1.03 -31.95
CA PRO A 55 15.09 -0.27 -31.22
C PRO A 55 15.42 1.00 -32.01
N PRO A 56 15.76 2.11 -31.34
CA PRO A 56 16.15 3.34 -31.98
C PRO A 56 17.22 3.02 -33.01
N GLY A 57 17.12 3.66 -34.17
CA GLY A 57 18.08 3.48 -35.26
C GLY A 57 19.52 3.71 -34.80
N PRO A 58 20.50 3.27 -35.56
CA PRO A 58 21.90 3.56 -35.27
C PRO A 58 22.06 5.07 -35.09
N VAL A 59 22.96 5.44 -34.14
CA VAL A 59 23.38 6.83 -33.93
C VAL A 59 23.61 7.51 -35.28
N ASP A 60 22.87 8.58 -35.58
CA ASP A 60 23.04 9.34 -36.82
C ASP A 60 24.26 10.30 -36.66
N PRO A 61 25.39 10.06 -37.32
CA PRO A 61 26.54 10.91 -37.15
C PRO A 61 26.32 12.36 -37.63
N ASP A 62 25.24 12.59 -38.35
CA ASP A 62 24.86 13.93 -38.83
C ASP A 62 23.88 14.63 -37.88
N ASP A 63 23.34 13.94 -36.85
CA ASP A 63 22.56 14.57 -35.78
C ASP A 63 23.51 15.36 -34.86
N PRO A 64 23.28 16.67 -34.68
CA PRO A 64 24.14 17.48 -33.80
C PRO A 64 24.23 16.97 -32.36
N ALA A 65 23.21 16.27 -31.86
CA ALA A 65 23.23 15.69 -30.53
C ALA A 65 24.12 14.43 -30.45
N ASP A 66 24.19 13.66 -31.52
CA ASP A 66 24.93 12.40 -31.58
C ASP A 66 26.49 12.63 -31.56
N GLN A 67 26.94 13.84 -31.89
CA GLN A 67 28.34 14.20 -31.77
C GLN A 67 28.87 14.04 -30.34
N TRP A 68 28.02 14.21 -29.34
CA TRP A 68 28.40 14.08 -27.93
C TRP A 68 28.52 12.62 -27.49
N VAL A 69 27.72 11.74 -28.07
CA VAL A 69 27.70 10.29 -27.75
C VAL A 69 29.08 9.67 -27.99
N ASN A 70 29.63 9.92 -29.15
CA ASN A 70 30.90 9.30 -29.61
C ASN A 70 32.14 10.17 -29.32
N ASN A 71 32.04 11.20 -28.48
CA ASN A 71 33.18 12.03 -28.10
C ASN A 71 34.25 11.19 -27.39
N PRO A 72 35.47 11.06 -27.94
CA PRO A 72 36.52 10.21 -27.36
C PRO A 72 36.96 10.63 -25.96
N GLU A 73 36.96 11.92 -25.64
CA GLU A 73 37.32 12.41 -24.32
C GLU A 73 36.24 12.02 -23.28
N ARG A 74 34.97 12.15 -23.66
CA ARG A 74 33.87 11.69 -22.83
C ARG A 74 33.97 10.19 -22.55
N LEU A 75 34.13 9.37 -23.59
CA LEU A 75 34.24 7.91 -23.43
C LEU A 75 35.44 7.52 -22.55
N ALA A 76 36.57 8.24 -22.65
CA ALA A 76 37.71 8.03 -21.79
C ALA A 76 37.42 8.37 -20.31
N ARG A 77 36.66 9.43 -20.04
CA ARG A 77 36.21 9.77 -18.66
C ARG A 77 35.27 8.74 -18.07
N LEU A 78 34.30 8.27 -18.86
CA LEU A 78 33.32 7.26 -18.41
C LEU A 78 34.01 5.94 -18.03
N GLY A 79 35.01 5.50 -18.77
CA GLY A 79 35.62 4.19 -18.57
C GLY A 79 34.75 3.06 -19.01
N GLN A 80 34.17 2.29 -18.08
CA GLN A 80 33.28 1.17 -18.39
C GLN A 80 31.89 1.61 -18.80
N THR A 81 31.32 0.95 -19.82
CA THR A 81 29.94 1.05 -20.23
C THR A 81 29.39 -0.34 -20.53
N PRO A 82 28.10 -0.66 -20.31
CA PRO A 82 27.09 0.27 -19.74
C PRO A 82 27.39 0.63 -18.28
N ILE A 83 26.92 1.80 -17.87
CA ILE A 83 27.07 2.28 -16.50
C ILE A 83 26.10 1.55 -15.57
N ILE A 84 26.59 1.16 -14.39
CA ILE A 84 25.79 0.85 -13.22
C ILE A 84 26.27 1.78 -12.12
N GLU A 85 25.48 2.81 -11.87
CA GLU A 85 25.78 3.85 -10.89
C GLU A 85 24.92 3.72 -9.67
N ILE A 86 25.52 3.83 -8.48
CA ILE A 86 24.76 3.76 -7.23
C ILE A 86 25.08 4.95 -6.34
N TYR A 87 24.05 5.50 -5.71
CA TYR A 87 24.18 6.51 -4.67
C TYR A 87 24.40 5.86 -3.31
N TYR A 88 25.36 6.41 -2.58
CA TYR A 88 25.73 6.01 -1.23
C TYR A 88 25.76 7.23 -0.33
N THR A 89 24.75 7.40 0.52
CA THR A 89 24.59 8.60 1.34
C THR A 89 25.19 8.45 2.73
N GLU A 90 25.42 9.56 3.42
CA GLU A 90 25.86 9.61 4.80
C GLU A 90 24.86 8.99 5.80
N TYR A 91 23.64 8.74 5.36
CA TYR A 91 22.62 8.04 6.14
C TYR A 91 22.77 6.53 6.09
N THR A 92 23.56 6.01 5.14
CA THR A 92 23.84 4.58 5.06
C THR A 92 24.59 4.15 6.31
N ARG A 93 24.12 3.06 6.92
CA ARG A 93 24.77 2.50 8.10
C ARG A 93 26.22 2.14 7.79
N THR A 94 27.14 2.62 8.64
CA THR A 94 28.60 2.40 8.42
C THR A 94 29.02 0.94 8.57
N ASP A 95 28.21 0.11 9.26
CA ASP A 95 28.38 -1.35 9.36
C ASP A 95 27.96 -2.10 8.08
N LEU A 96 27.24 -1.43 7.16
CA LEU A 96 26.88 -1.95 5.84
C LEU A 96 27.82 -1.49 4.72
N PHE A 97 29.02 -1.01 5.07
CA PHE A 97 29.97 -0.59 4.03
C PHE A 97 30.35 -1.79 3.14
N PRO A 98 30.16 -1.67 1.81
CA PRO A 98 30.32 -2.82 0.90
C PRO A 98 31.75 -3.35 0.85
N SER A 99 31.88 -4.66 0.69
CA SER A 99 33.16 -5.29 0.35
C SER A 99 33.61 -4.88 -1.06
N LEU A 100 34.87 -5.10 -1.38
CA LEU A 100 35.35 -4.89 -2.75
C LEU A 100 34.61 -5.78 -3.77
N GLU A 101 34.24 -6.99 -3.39
CA GLU A 101 33.46 -7.89 -4.24
C GLU A 101 32.10 -7.30 -4.55
N GLU A 102 31.41 -6.78 -3.56
CA GLU A 102 30.13 -6.08 -3.73
C GLU A 102 30.27 -4.84 -4.61
N VAL A 103 31.32 -4.04 -4.40
CA VAL A 103 31.59 -2.83 -5.21
C VAL A 103 31.82 -3.16 -6.68
N ARG A 104 32.28 -4.37 -7.03
CA ARG A 104 32.45 -4.80 -8.44
C ARG A 104 31.13 -4.96 -9.19
N ASN A 105 29.99 -4.93 -8.51
CA ASN A 105 28.68 -4.88 -9.16
C ASN A 105 28.40 -3.49 -9.77
N PHE A 106 29.17 -2.47 -9.41
CA PHE A 106 29.00 -1.09 -9.87
C PHE A 106 30.19 -0.63 -10.69
N THR A 107 29.93 0.26 -11.62
CA THR A 107 30.98 0.98 -12.36
C THR A 107 31.26 2.36 -11.77
N HIS A 108 30.21 2.98 -11.22
CA HIS A 108 30.24 4.34 -10.66
C HIS A 108 29.59 4.37 -9.28
N ILE A 109 30.14 5.15 -8.36
CA ILE A 109 29.59 5.40 -7.04
C ILE A 109 29.47 6.91 -6.84
N ASN A 110 28.27 7.38 -6.52
CA ASN A 110 28.01 8.74 -6.08
C ASN A 110 27.91 8.79 -4.55
N ILE A 111 28.74 9.56 -3.90
CA ILE A 111 28.74 9.68 -2.45
C ILE A 111 28.12 11.03 -2.07
N GLY A 112 27.05 11.04 -1.33
CA GLY A 112 26.30 12.23 -0.90
C GLY A 112 25.95 12.22 0.58
N HIS A 113 25.37 13.29 1.07
CA HIS A 113 25.16 14.56 0.36
C HIS A 113 26.26 15.57 0.68
N VAL A 114 26.78 16.22 -0.35
CA VAL A 114 27.65 17.37 -0.21
C VAL A 114 26.80 18.64 -0.35
N ARG A 115 27.07 19.67 0.45
CA ARG A 115 26.20 20.85 0.59
C ARG A 115 27.03 22.13 0.60
N PHE A 116 26.33 23.28 0.52
CA PHE A 116 26.95 24.55 0.84
C PHE A 116 27.13 24.74 2.35
N VAL A 117 28.25 25.30 2.76
CA VAL A 117 28.51 25.75 4.15
C VAL A 117 27.54 26.89 4.49
N ASP A 118 27.52 27.92 3.65
CA ASP A 118 26.57 29.03 3.72
C ASP A 118 25.45 28.81 2.68
N LYS A 119 24.37 28.20 3.13
CA LYS A 119 23.20 27.87 2.30
C LYS A 119 22.44 29.10 1.85
N ASP A 120 22.47 30.20 2.62
CA ASP A 120 21.77 31.43 2.26
C ASP A 120 22.46 32.18 1.12
N ASN A 121 23.77 32.03 1.01
CA ASN A 121 24.61 32.71 0.02
C ASN A 121 25.18 31.77 -1.06
N GLY A 122 25.11 30.47 -0.87
CA GLY A 122 25.72 29.48 -1.77
C GLY A 122 27.26 29.56 -1.78
N GLU A 123 27.89 29.57 -0.59
CA GLU A 123 29.31 29.68 -0.45
C GLU A 123 29.91 28.54 0.36
N GLY A 124 31.08 28.08 -0.06
CA GLY A 124 31.85 26.98 0.53
C GLY A 124 31.19 25.60 0.29
N ILE A 125 32.00 24.57 0.22
CA ILE A 125 31.54 23.19 0.06
C ILE A 125 31.76 22.42 1.35
N GLU A 126 30.70 21.88 1.94
CA GLU A 126 30.75 21.03 3.13
C GLU A 126 30.70 19.56 2.72
N ILE A 127 31.77 18.84 3.02
CA ILE A 127 31.72 17.37 3.05
C ILE A 127 31.65 16.96 4.51
N ASP A 128 30.52 16.38 4.92
CA ASP A 128 30.30 15.98 6.31
C ASP A 128 31.45 15.10 6.83
N ALA A 129 31.83 15.28 8.09
CA ALA A 129 32.90 14.54 8.72
C ALA A 129 32.69 13.00 8.69
N LYS A 130 31.47 12.52 8.57
CA LYS A 130 31.15 11.10 8.38
C LYS A 130 31.34 10.65 6.94
N THR A 131 31.16 11.53 5.98
CA THR A 131 31.28 11.27 4.53
C THR A 131 32.74 11.15 4.11
N ILE A 132 33.66 11.94 4.68
CA ILE A 132 35.07 11.89 4.32
C ILE A 132 35.67 10.47 4.43
N PRO A 133 35.51 9.71 5.53
CA PRO A 133 36.04 8.35 5.60
C PRO A 133 35.43 7.40 4.55
N LEU A 134 34.16 7.61 4.14
CA LEU A 134 33.53 6.82 3.08
C LEU A 134 34.17 7.07 1.74
N VAL A 135 34.36 8.34 1.39
CA VAL A 135 35.09 8.73 0.17
C VAL A 135 36.46 8.07 0.11
N GLN A 136 37.26 8.18 1.20
CA GLN A 136 38.60 7.60 1.27
C GLN A 136 38.59 6.07 1.09
N LYS A 137 37.59 5.36 1.66
CA LYS A 137 37.45 3.91 1.51
C LYS A 137 37.13 3.52 0.07
N PHE A 138 36.14 4.18 -0.56
CA PHE A 138 35.79 3.89 -1.95
C PHE A 138 36.96 4.20 -2.90
N VAL A 139 37.63 5.31 -2.71
CA VAL A 139 38.82 5.66 -3.52
C VAL A 139 39.94 4.63 -3.31
N ALA A 140 40.12 4.09 -2.09
CA ALA A 140 41.10 3.05 -1.84
C ALA A 140 40.83 1.75 -2.62
N TYR A 141 39.57 1.43 -2.93
CA TYR A 141 39.24 0.28 -3.76
C TYR A 141 39.77 0.40 -5.20
N LYS A 142 40.03 1.59 -5.71
CA LYS A 142 40.62 1.80 -7.04
C LYS A 142 41.99 1.15 -7.20
N ALA A 143 42.73 0.90 -6.11
CA ALA A 143 43.96 0.15 -6.14
C ALA A 143 43.82 -1.30 -6.64
N GLN A 144 42.62 -1.90 -6.44
CA GLN A 144 42.27 -3.28 -6.81
C GLN A 144 41.19 -3.35 -7.87
N TYR A 145 40.53 -2.23 -8.14
CA TYR A 145 39.47 -2.06 -9.16
C TYR A 145 39.71 -0.67 -9.83
N PRO A 146 40.71 -0.54 -10.71
CA PRO A 146 41.11 0.75 -11.30
C PRO A 146 40.04 1.41 -12.16
N GLU A 147 39.12 0.62 -12.70
CA GLU A 147 38.02 1.09 -13.54
C GLU A 147 36.92 1.77 -12.75
N LEU A 148 36.84 1.55 -11.43
CA LEU A 148 35.85 2.16 -10.56
C LEU A 148 35.92 3.68 -10.61
N LYS A 149 34.80 4.32 -10.83
CA LYS A 149 34.61 5.77 -10.73
C LYS A 149 33.95 6.15 -9.41
N VAL A 150 34.57 7.10 -8.72
CA VAL A 150 34.07 7.61 -7.43
C VAL A 150 33.81 9.09 -7.57
N LYS A 151 32.56 9.50 -7.41
CA LYS A 151 32.11 10.89 -7.52
C LYS A 151 31.48 11.36 -6.20
N LEU A 152 31.37 12.67 -6.06
CA LEU A 152 30.52 13.26 -5.01
C LEU A 152 29.23 13.77 -5.61
N GLN A 153 28.12 13.41 -4.96
CA GLN A 153 26.81 13.98 -5.22
C GLN A 153 26.66 15.26 -4.40
N MET A 154 26.38 16.38 -5.07
CA MET A 154 26.20 17.67 -4.42
C MET A 154 24.78 18.19 -4.65
N GLY A 155 24.10 18.50 -3.55
CA GLY A 155 22.70 18.92 -3.55
C GLY A 155 21.76 17.84 -3.06
N GLY A 156 20.62 17.76 -3.67
CA GLY A 156 19.48 16.89 -3.32
C GLY A 156 18.22 17.71 -3.04
N TRP A 157 17.17 17.03 -2.69
CA TRP A 157 15.87 17.62 -2.39
C TRP A 157 15.87 18.48 -1.10
N GLY A 158 14.97 19.42 -1.05
CA GLY A 158 14.70 20.24 0.13
C GLY A 158 15.84 21.20 0.45
N LYS A 159 16.27 21.23 1.71
CA LYS A 159 17.36 22.11 2.18
C LYS A 159 18.72 21.83 1.56
N ASN A 160 18.88 20.72 0.86
CA ASN A 160 20.10 20.43 0.11
C ASN A 160 20.16 21.21 -1.21
N ALA A 161 19.00 21.74 -1.67
CA ALA A 161 18.90 22.64 -2.82
C ALA A 161 19.15 24.11 -2.48
N ASP A 162 19.29 24.47 -1.20
CA ASP A 162 19.52 25.85 -0.79
C ASP A 162 20.91 26.33 -1.20
N GLY A 163 21.02 27.59 -1.61
CA GLY A 163 22.27 28.23 -2.01
C GLY A 163 22.63 28.10 -3.49
N TRP A 164 22.07 27.12 -4.21
CA TRP A 164 22.41 26.88 -5.62
C TRP A 164 22.14 28.07 -6.52
N SER A 165 20.95 28.67 -6.44
CA SER A 165 20.58 29.83 -7.25
C SER A 165 21.42 31.04 -6.93
N GLN A 166 21.79 31.26 -5.66
CA GLN A 166 22.65 32.33 -5.21
C GLN A 166 24.08 32.16 -5.72
N MET A 167 24.61 30.95 -5.72
CA MET A 167 25.91 30.61 -6.28
C MET A 167 25.90 30.75 -7.81
N ALA A 168 24.91 30.13 -8.47
CA ALA A 168 24.93 30.03 -9.93
C ALA A 168 24.76 31.36 -10.66
N ARG A 169 24.07 32.36 -10.09
CA ARG A 169 23.89 33.69 -10.70
C ARG A 169 25.07 34.65 -10.55
N ASP A 170 26.00 34.40 -9.61
CA ASP A 170 27.13 35.28 -9.33
C ASP A 170 28.42 34.68 -9.93
N PRO A 171 29.07 35.34 -10.92
CA PRO A 171 30.25 34.81 -11.53
C PRO A 171 31.42 34.60 -10.55
N GLN A 172 31.51 35.39 -9.48
CA GLN A 172 32.62 35.25 -8.52
C GLN A 172 32.36 34.04 -7.61
N LYS A 173 31.08 33.81 -7.21
CA LYS A 173 30.71 32.63 -6.44
C LYS A 173 30.84 31.35 -7.27
N ARG A 174 30.39 31.35 -8.55
CA ARG A 174 30.62 30.21 -9.44
C ARG A 174 32.09 29.87 -9.57
N LYS A 175 32.95 30.90 -9.77
CA LYS A 175 34.40 30.67 -9.83
C LYS A 175 34.93 30.06 -8.54
N ALA A 176 34.56 30.58 -7.38
CA ALA A 176 34.97 30.05 -6.08
C ALA A 176 34.51 28.58 -5.90
N PHE A 177 33.27 28.28 -6.25
CA PHE A 177 32.69 26.93 -6.23
C PHE A 177 33.49 25.99 -7.14
N VAL A 178 33.78 26.38 -8.38
CA VAL A 178 34.54 25.57 -9.35
C VAL A 178 35.94 25.32 -8.86
N ASP A 179 36.63 26.36 -8.35
CA ASP A 179 38.00 26.25 -7.79
C ASP A 179 38.01 25.25 -6.60
N GLU A 180 37.00 25.28 -5.78
CA GLU A 180 36.83 24.35 -4.65
C GLU A 180 36.55 22.91 -5.11
N CYS A 181 35.74 22.71 -6.13
CA CYS A 181 35.51 21.40 -6.75
C CYS A 181 36.84 20.81 -7.27
N VAL A 182 37.68 21.61 -7.96
CA VAL A 182 39.00 21.18 -8.41
C VAL A 182 39.88 20.77 -7.24
N ASN A 183 39.90 21.56 -6.17
CA ASN A 183 40.67 21.27 -4.97
C ASN A 183 40.20 19.95 -4.29
N ILE A 184 38.90 19.73 -4.20
CA ILE A 184 38.31 18.49 -3.65
C ILE A 184 38.72 17.27 -4.49
N CYS A 185 38.60 17.35 -5.83
CA CYS A 185 39.05 16.28 -6.70
C CYS A 185 40.54 15.92 -6.47
N ASN A 186 41.39 16.90 -6.35
CA ASN A 186 42.82 16.71 -6.12
C ASN A 186 43.12 16.17 -4.72
N THR A 187 42.39 16.63 -3.71
CA THR A 187 42.60 16.24 -2.30
C THR A 187 42.19 14.80 -2.04
N TYR A 188 41.05 14.39 -2.57
CA TYR A 188 40.48 13.09 -2.29
C TYR A 188 40.69 12.04 -3.39
N GLY A 189 41.16 12.43 -4.56
CA GLY A 189 41.40 11.53 -5.70
C GLY A 189 40.12 11.01 -6.35
N ILE A 190 39.02 11.77 -6.25
CA ILE A 190 37.74 11.45 -6.87
C ILE A 190 37.75 11.76 -8.37
N ASP A 191 36.80 11.10 -9.07
CA ASP A 191 36.70 11.17 -10.53
C ASP A 191 35.79 12.28 -11.04
N GLY A 192 35.01 12.95 -10.17
CA GLY A 192 34.13 14.03 -10.58
C GLY A 192 32.98 14.32 -9.62
N PHE A 193 31.98 14.98 -10.16
CA PHE A 193 30.79 15.39 -9.44
C PHE A 193 29.51 14.98 -10.18
N ASP A 194 28.50 14.70 -9.38
CA ASP A 194 27.10 14.63 -9.78
C ASP A 194 26.35 15.79 -9.14
N ILE A 195 25.76 16.67 -9.95
CA ILE A 195 25.03 17.84 -9.45
C ILE A 195 23.57 17.48 -9.32
N ASP A 196 23.07 17.51 -8.11
CA ASP A 196 21.70 17.19 -7.78
C ASP A 196 20.97 18.44 -7.27
N TRP A 197 20.84 19.44 -8.14
CA TRP A 197 20.11 20.67 -7.83
C TRP A 197 18.62 20.48 -8.11
N GLU A 198 17.84 20.30 -7.06
CA GLU A 198 16.40 20.04 -7.15
C GLU A 198 15.56 21.25 -6.70
N TYR A 199 15.21 22.21 -7.56
CA TYR A 199 15.51 22.25 -8.99
C TYR A 199 15.87 23.69 -9.41
N PRO A 200 16.69 23.92 -10.44
CA PRO A 200 16.79 25.21 -11.09
C PRO A 200 15.41 25.70 -11.51
N THR A 201 15.18 27.00 -11.51
CA THR A 201 13.90 27.65 -11.87
C THR A 201 12.67 27.27 -11.01
N TYR A 202 12.77 26.32 -10.08
CA TYR A 202 11.67 25.91 -9.20
C TYR A 202 11.69 26.73 -7.91
N ALA A 203 10.76 27.71 -7.81
CA ALA A 203 10.51 28.44 -6.57
C ALA A 203 9.60 27.63 -5.66
N ALA A 204 10.07 27.28 -4.46
CA ALA A 204 9.24 26.65 -3.44
C ALA A 204 8.05 27.53 -3.06
N LYS A 205 6.85 26.94 -2.95
CA LYS A 205 5.61 27.67 -2.70
C LYS A 205 5.37 27.99 -1.23
N ASP A 206 6.01 27.29 -0.29
CA ASP A 206 5.55 27.23 1.12
C ASP A 206 6.55 27.73 2.16
N GLY A 207 7.57 28.48 1.75
CA GLY A 207 8.53 29.10 2.69
C GLY A 207 9.52 28.14 3.37
N ASP A 208 9.35 26.85 3.27
CA ASP A 208 10.26 25.85 3.86
C ASP A 208 11.54 25.66 3.02
N HIS A 209 11.52 26.06 1.74
CA HIS A 209 12.61 25.98 0.80
C HIS A 209 12.75 27.29 0.03
N VAL A 210 13.40 28.25 0.64
CA VAL A 210 13.76 29.51 -0.04
C VAL A 210 15.07 29.29 -0.77
N ASN A 211 15.01 28.49 -1.83
CA ASN A 211 16.16 28.25 -2.66
C ASN A 211 16.58 29.44 -3.55
N GLY A 212 15.84 30.56 -3.51
CA GLY A 212 16.09 31.73 -4.33
C GLY A 212 15.99 31.49 -5.84
N ALA A 213 15.36 30.42 -6.24
CA ALA A 213 15.22 30.02 -7.64
C ALA A 213 14.60 31.12 -8.50
N SER A 214 15.11 31.28 -9.69
CA SER A 214 14.70 32.30 -10.65
C SER A 214 14.68 31.75 -12.08
N PRO A 215 13.94 32.35 -13.03
CA PRO A 215 14.00 31.96 -14.41
C PRO A 215 15.39 32.01 -15.06
N ALA A 216 16.29 32.84 -14.54
CA ALA A 216 17.69 32.92 -15.00
C ALA A 216 18.52 31.67 -14.69
N ASP A 217 18.06 30.83 -13.76
CA ASP A 217 18.77 29.59 -13.42
C ASP A 217 18.79 28.58 -14.57
N TRP A 218 17.90 28.75 -15.56
CA TRP A 218 17.94 28.00 -16.81
C TRP A 218 19.29 28.20 -17.56
N GLU A 219 19.71 29.44 -17.71
CA GLU A 219 21.00 29.79 -18.37
C GLU A 219 22.19 29.63 -17.40
N ASN A 220 21.98 29.95 -16.13
CA ASN A 220 23.02 29.84 -15.10
C ASN A 220 23.45 28.38 -14.90
N PHE A 221 22.56 27.42 -15.03
CA PHE A 221 22.85 25.98 -14.96
C PHE A 221 23.81 25.55 -16.07
N VAL A 222 23.57 25.95 -17.32
CA VAL A 222 24.44 25.66 -18.45
C VAL A 222 25.79 26.35 -18.29
N THR A 223 25.79 27.61 -17.84
CA THR A 223 27.00 28.39 -17.58
C THR A 223 27.88 27.73 -16.50
N LEU A 224 27.26 27.23 -15.43
CA LEU A 224 27.99 26.54 -14.36
C LEU A 224 28.71 25.29 -14.90
N PHE A 225 28.01 24.42 -15.65
CA PHE A 225 28.61 23.22 -16.20
C PHE A 225 29.71 23.53 -17.24
N LYS A 226 29.57 24.61 -18.00
CA LYS A 226 30.61 25.09 -18.90
C LYS A 226 31.89 25.47 -18.11
N GLU A 227 31.77 26.28 -17.06
CA GLU A 227 32.90 26.71 -16.23
C GLU A 227 33.49 25.49 -15.49
N MET A 228 32.70 24.54 -15.01
CA MET A 228 33.18 23.28 -14.42
C MET A 228 33.98 22.45 -15.44
N ARG A 229 33.45 22.28 -16.67
CA ARG A 229 34.14 21.51 -17.73
C ARG A 229 35.45 22.12 -18.13
N GLU A 230 35.50 23.45 -18.25
CA GLU A 230 36.72 24.19 -18.57
C GLU A 230 37.83 24.01 -17.50
N ALA A 231 37.42 23.98 -16.23
CA ALA A 231 38.33 23.81 -15.09
C ALA A 231 38.73 22.35 -14.83
N MET A 232 37.83 21.40 -15.18
CA MET A 232 37.97 19.96 -14.90
C MET A 232 37.78 19.12 -16.18
N PRO A 233 38.62 19.25 -17.20
CA PRO A 233 38.42 18.59 -18.50
C PRO A 233 38.51 17.07 -18.43
N ASP A 234 39.23 16.53 -17.44
CA ASP A 234 39.45 15.10 -17.21
C ASP A 234 38.49 14.47 -16.20
N LYS A 235 37.58 15.24 -15.62
CA LYS A 235 36.63 14.76 -14.59
C LYS A 235 35.25 14.45 -15.16
N ILE A 236 34.56 13.49 -14.55
CA ILE A 236 33.20 13.17 -14.88
C ILE A 236 32.27 14.24 -14.30
N LEU A 237 31.39 14.79 -15.14
CA LEU A 237 30.34 15.71 -14.76
C LEU A 237 29.01 15.16 -15.18
N SER A 238 28.12 14.93 -14.23
CA SER A 238 26.78 14.49 -14.44
C SER A 238 25.80 15.28 -13.56
N TYR A 239 24.53 15.13 -13.77
CA TYR A 239 23.51 15.70 -12.89
C TYR A 239 22.26 14.82 -12.84
N ALA A 240 21.50 14.93 -11.74
CA ALA A 240 20.22 14.32 -11.58
C ALA A 240 19.12 15.23 -12.15
N ALA A 241 18.35 14.73 -13.10
CA ALA A 241 17.29 15.47 -13.78
C ALA A 241 15.92 14.98 -13.35
N SER A 242 14.99 15.91 -13.08
CA SER A 242 13.58 15.54 -12.94
C SER A 242 13.07 14.84 -14.18
N ASP A 243 12.31 13.76 -14.01
CA ASP A 243 11.58 13.04 -15.04
C ASP A 243 10.76 13.93 -15.98
N SER A 244 10.30 15.08 -15.46
CA SER A 244 9.53 16.07 -16.21
C SER A 244 10.33 16.84 -17.26
N GLY A 245 11.66 16.84 -17.17
CA GLY A 245 12.56 17.60 -18.04
C GLY A 245 12.40 19.13 -17.98
N LYS A 246 11.65 19.68 -17.02
CA LYS A 246 11.17 21.07 -17.07
C LYS A 246 12.12 22.12 -16.49
N TYR A 247 13.00 21.72 -15.59
CA TYR A 247 13.68 22.68 -14.72
C TYR A 247 15.06 23.08 -15.19
N THR A 248 15.59 22.40 -16.19
CA THR A 248 16.96 22.54 -16.73
C THR A 248 16.97 22.55 -18.24
N ASP A 249 17.93 23.25 -18.84
CA ASP A 249 18.21 23.13 -20.27
C ASP A 249 19.03 21.87 -20.53
N ASN A 250 18.32 20.73 -20.58
CA ASN A 250 18.91 19.42 -20.74
C ASN A 250 19.67 19.26 -22.08
N TYR A 251 19.28 20.00 -23.12
CA TYR A 251 19.98 19.99 -24.40
C TYR A 251 21.18 20.93 -24.42
N GLY A 252 21.01 22.16 -23.94
CA GLY A 252 22.11 23.17 -23.92
C GLY A 252 23.30 22.77 -23.04
N VAL A 253 23.10 21.90 -22.07
CA VAL A 253 24.18 21.45 -21.16
C VAL A 253 25.00 20.27 -21.73
N LEU A 254 24.49 19.54 -22.76
CA LEU A 254 25.19 18.35 -23.33
C LEU A 254 26.65 18.52 -23.68
N PRO A 255 27.11 19.68 -24.21
CA PRO A 255 28.53 19.89 -24.51
C PRO A 255 29.43 19.80 -23.29
N TYR A 256 28.93 19.99 -22.09
CA TYR A 256 29.72 20.20 -20.88
C TYR A 256 29.61 19.05 -19.86
N ILE A 257 28.69 18.10 -20.07
CA ILE A 257 28.47 16.95 -19.20
C ILE A 257 28.90 15.64 -19.85
N ASP A 258 28.94 14.59 -19.06
CA ASP A 258 29.16 13.24 -19.56
C ASP A 258 27.85 12.45 -19.69
N TYR A 259 26.90 12.68 -18.83
CA TYR A 259 25.56 12.08 -18.88
C TYR A 259 24.57 12.73 -17.91
N ILE A 260 23.31 12.34 -18.07
CA ILE A 260 22.17 12.73 -17.26
C ILE A 260 21.68 11.51 -16.48
N ASN A 261 21.52 11.63 -15.18
CA ASN A 261 20.80 10.68 -14.35
C ASN A 261 19.32 11.08 -14.32
N VAL A 262 18.49 10.44 -15.12
CA VAL A 262 17.05 10.75 -15.15
C VAL A 262 16.36 10.07 -13.97
N MET A 263 15.77 10.84 -13.06
CA MET A 263 15.06 10.36 -11.88
C MET A 263 13.67 9.86 -12.27
N THR A 264 13.60 8.67 -12.87
CA THR A 264 12.35 8.00 -13.32
C THR A 264 11.60 7.35 -12.16
N TYR A 265 11.27 8.13 -11.15
CA TYR A 265 10.55 7.72 -9.94
C TYR A 265 9.86 8.94 -9.29
N ASP A 266 9.15 8.72 -8.17
CA ASP A 266 8.32 9.71 -7.48
C ASP A 266 7.09 10.17 -8.29
N GLU A 267 6.57 9.29 -9.14
CA GLU A 267 5.43 9.61 -10.01
C GLU A 267 4.09 9.67 -9.28
N GLY A 268 3.98 9.01 -8.14
CA GLY A 268 2.78 9.03 -7.33
C GLY A 268 2.92 8.38 -5.96
N ASN A 269 1.90 8.65 -5.15
CA ASN A 269 1.64 7.97 -3.89
C ASN A 269 0.39 7.11 -4.06
N PRO A 270 0.17 6.04 -3.27
CA PRO A 270 -1.05 5.27 -3.34
C PRO A 270 -2.32 6.14 -3.42
N PRO A 271 -3.26 5.87 -4.32
CA PRO A 271 -3.37 4.63 -5.12
C PRO A 271 -2.56 4.57 -6.42
N TYR A 272 -1.54 5.39 -6.57
CA TYR A 272 -0.71 5.45 -7.76
C TYR A 272 0.68 4.84 -7.52
N HIS A 273 1.31 4.35 -8.59
CA HIS A 273 2.66 3.81 -8.54
C HIS A 273 3.73 4.89 -8.32
N ASN A 274 4.80 4.50 -7.61
CA ASN A 274 6.00 5.32 -7.42
C ASN A 274 6.80 5.45 -8.72
N ALA A 275 7.06 4.33 -9.40
CA ALA A 275 7.93 4.31 -10.58
C ALA A 275 7.43 3.31 -11.64
N PRO A 276 6.21 3.50 -12.20
CA PRO A 276 5.65 2.59 -13.20
C PRO A 276 6.48 2.67 -14.48
N LEU A 277 6.87 1.51 -15.05
CA LEU A 277 7.60 1.50 -16.32
C LEU A 277 6.73 2.05 -17.45
N TYR A 278 5.49 1.58 -17.53
CA TYR A 278 4.53 1.97 -18.56
C TYR A 278 3.23 2.52 -17.98
N ARG A 279 2.47 3.21 -18.83
CA ARG A 279 1.20 3.85 -18.46
C ARG A 279 0.11 2.81 -18.21
N SER A 280 -0.23 2.62 -16.94
CA SER A 280 -1.44 1.92 -16.54
C SER A 280 -2.48 2.90 -15.97
N SER A 281 -3.66 2.40 -15.61
CA SER A 281 -4.73 3.22 -15.01
C SER A 281 -4.33 3.82 -13.64
N ILE A 282 -3.30 3.28 -13.01
CA ILE A 282 -2.77 3.71 -11.70
C ILE A 282 -1.28 4.10 -11.78
N ALA A 283 -0.82 4.56 -12.94
CA ALA A 283 0.59 4.94 -13.14
C ALA A 283 0.99 6.25 -12.45
N GLY A 284 0.05 7.10 -12.07
CA GLY A 284 0.38 8.40 -11.47
C GLY A 284 0.52 9.53 -12.50
N SER A 285 1.41 10.49 -12.24
CA SER A 285 1.55 11.68 -13.10
C SER A 285 2.17 11.33 -14.45
N ARG A 286 3.16 10.47 -14.49
CA ARG A 286 3.83 9.94 -15.68
C ARG A 286 4.17 8.46 -15.48
N CYS A 287 4.84 7.89 -16.47
CA CYS A 287 5.58 6.64 -16.32
C CYS A 287 7.01 6.83 -16.85
N CYS A 288 7.89 5.91 -16.49
CA CYS A 288 9.31 6.00 -16.85
C CYS A 288 9.52 6.09 -18.37
N ALA A 289 8.77 5.31 -19.14
CA ALA A 289 8.89 5.34 -20.60
C ALA A 289 8.48 6.69 -21.20
N GLU A 290 7.43 7.35 -20.70
CA GLU A 290 7.05 8.70 -21.14
C GLU A 290 8.16 9.72 -20.83
N ALA A 291 8.80 9.62 -19.66
CA ALA A 291 9.93 10.49 -19.33
C ALA A 291 11.09 10.31 -20.34
N ILE A 292 11.50 9.08 -20.56
CA ILE A 292 12.66 8.76 -21.40
C ILE A 292 12.34 8.94 -22.89
N ASP A 293 11.29 8.29 -23.42
CA ASP A 293 11.01 8.24 -24.86
C ASP A 293 10.36 9.53 -25.35
N ASP A 294 9.36 10.08 -24.65
CA ASP A 294 8.58 11.22 -25.15
C ASP A 294 9.23 12.55 -24.77
N ILE A 295 9.67 12.71 -23.50
CA ILE A 295 10.17 14.01 -23.02
C ILE A 295 11.63 14.18 -23.39
N PHE A 296 12.51 13.38 -22.81
CA PHE A 296 13.94 13.59 -23.01
C PHE A 296 14.38 13.30 -24.45
N HIS A 297 14.08 12.11 -24.97
CA HIS A 297 14.48 11.77 -26.34
C HIS A 297 13.61 12.46 -27.38
N GLY A 298 12.30 12.32 -27.29
CA GLY A 298 11.36 12.80 -28.32
C GLY A 298 11.28 14.31 -28.44
N GLN A 299 11.02 15.02 -27.33
CA GLN A 299 10.84 16.47 -27.33
C GLN A 299 12.16 17.22 -27.22
N GLN A 300 13.05 16.81 -26.31
CA GLN A 300 14.30 17.53 -26.03
C GLN A 300 15.50 17.03 -26.82
N LYS A 301 15.34 15.98 -27.62
CA LYS A 301 16.37 15.44 -28.51
C LYS A 301 17.65 14.97 -27.78
N ILE A 302 17.50 14.46 -26.56
CA ILE A 302 18.61 13.89 -25.81
C ILE A 302 18.87 12.47 -26.31
N PRO A 303 20.09 12.13 -26.73
CA PRO A 303 20.42 10.76 -27.13
C PRO A 303 20.28 9.80 -25.94
N TYR A 304 19.74 8.60 -26.17
CA TYR A 304 19.63 7.57 -25.12
C TYR A 304 20.99 7.24 -24.46
N GLN A 305 22.07 7.30 -25.25
CA GLN A 305 23.44 7.04 -24.78
C GLN A 305 24.01 8.16 -23.91
N MET A 306 23.26 9.23 -23.70
CA MET A 306 23.59 10.31 -22.75
C MET A 306 22.79 10.22 -21.46
N MET A 307 21.94 9.20 -21.29
CA MET A 307 21.04 9.07 -20.15
C MET A 307 21.22 7.74 -19.41
N ASN A 308 21.29 7.81 -18.08
CA ASN A 308 21.07 6.69 -17.19
C ASN A 308 19.60 6.65 -16.77
N PHE A 309 19.04 5.43 -16.72
CA PHE A 309 17.70 5.18 -16.23
C PHE A 309 17.69 5.10 -14.71
N GLY A 310 16.83 5.86 -14.04
CA GLY A 310 16.71 5.89 -12.59
C GLY A 310 15.92 4.69 -12.04
N LEU A 311 16.51 3.98 -11.09
CA LEU A 311 15.92 2.86 -10.37
C LEU A 311 15.78 3.24 -8.90
N ALA A 312 14.53 3.26 -8.39
CA ALA A 312 14.25 3.50 -6.99
C ALA A 312 14.23 2.17 -6.22
N PHE A 313 15.13 1.97 -5.26
CA PHE A 313 15.07 0.81 -4.37
C PHE A 313 14.13 1.01 -3.19
N TYR A 314 13.44 2.13 -3.16
CA TYR A 314 12.40 2.49 -2.22
C TYR A 314 11.03 2.53 -2.91
N GLY A 315 9.97 2.48 -2.10
CA GLY A 315 8.60 2.63 -2.55
C GLY A 315 7.85 3.66 -1.73
N HIS A 316 6.67 4.02 -2.19
CA HIS A 316 5.75 4.93 -1.50
C HIS A 316 4.60 4.17 -0.86
N GLY A 317 4.39 4.40 0.44
CA GLY A 317 3.25 3.93 1.21
C GLY A 317 2.16 5.00 1.32
N ASP A 318 0.95 4.57 1.67
CA ASP A 318 -0.24 5.43 1.73
C ASP A 318 -0.17 6.50 2.85
N GLY A 319 0.74 6.40 3.83
CA GLY A 319 0.76 7.33 4.97
C GLY A 319 -0.56 7.39 5.75
N TYR A 320 -1.58 6.64 5.34
CA TYR A 320 -2.90 6.58 5.96
C TYR A 320 -2.82 5.95 7.35
N LYS A 321 -3.61 6.51 8.27
CA LYS A 321 -3.93 5.78 9.49
C LYS A 321 -4.68 4.52 9.09
N LEU A 322 -4.07 3.36 9.27
CA LEU A 322 -4.82 2.13 9.39
C LEU A 322 -5.93 2.37 10.42
N LYS A 323 -7.10 1.75 10.26
CA LYS A 323 -8.22 1.86 11.21
C LYS A 323 -7.81 1.61 12.68
N THR A 324 -6.69 0.92 12.90
CA THR A 324 -6.02 0.69 14.19
C THR A 324 -5.32 1.92 14.79
N GLY A 325 -5.32 3.08 14.11
CA GLY A 325 -4.59 4.27 14.54
C GLY A 325 -3.12 4.31 14.12
N ASN A 326 -2.58 3.22 13.62
CA ASN A 326 -1.22 3.14 13.09
C ASN A 326 -1.16 3.71 11.68
N ARG A 327 -0.07 4.42 11.36
CA ARG A 327 0.19 4.86 9.99
C ARG A 327 0.89 3.74 9.23
N TYR A 328 0.48 3.52 8.00
CA TYR A 328 1.31 2.78 7.07
C TYR A 328 2.57 3.59 6.79
N PRO A 329 3.77 2.98 6.72
CA PRO A 329 4.99 3.74 6.47
C PRO A 329 4.93 4.46 5.12
N ALA A 330 5.42 5.70 5.09
CA ALA A 330 5.47 6.51 3.87
C ALA A 330 6.53 6.00 2.87
N SER A 331 7.52 5.23 3.34
CA SER A 331 8.56 4.61 2.51
C SER A 331 8.57 3.09 2.73
N VAL A 332 8.57 2.33 1.65
CA VAL A 332 8.65 0.87 1.65
C VAL A 332 9.88 0.45 0.86
N ASP A 333 11.03 0.51 1.55
CA ASP A 333 12.29 0.08 0.97
C ASP A 333 12.32 -1.45 0.80
N TYR A 334 13.05 -1.93 -0.19
CA TYR A 334 13.19 -3.38 -0.40
C TYR A 334 13.75 -4.10 0.84
N SER A 335 14.60 -3.45 1.62
CA SER A 335 15.13 -3.96 2.89
C SER A 335 14.06 -4.36 3.93
N LYS A 336 12.83 -3.86 3.79
CA LYS A 336 11.72 -4.10 4.72
C LYS A 336 10.81 -5.25 4.31
N LEU A 337 10.97 -5.80 3.12
CA LEU A 337 10.03 -6.81 2.58
C LEU A 337 9.99 -8.09 3.41
N ASP A 338 11.12 -8.52 4.00
CA ASP A 338 11.13 -9.69 4.90
C ASP A 338 10.24 -9.47 6.13
N ASP A 339 10.29 -8.30 6.71
CA ASP A 339 9.45 -7.96 7.85
C ASP A 339 7.97 -7.87 7.44
N ILE A 340 7.69 -7.33 6.25
CA ILE A 340 6.33 -7.20 5.73
C ILE A 340 5.70 -8.57 5.46
N PHE A 341 6.37 -9.42 4.69
CA PHE A 341 5.80 -10.70 4.24
C PHE A 341 5.85 -11.82 5.28
N PHE A 342 6.86 -11.83 6.13
CA PHE A 342 7.06 -12.94 7.09
C PHE A 342 6.75 -12.57 8.54
N LYS A 343 6.76 -11.28 8.89
CA LYS A 343 6.46 -10.83 10.24
C LYS A 343 5.22 -9.92 10.33
N ASN A 344 4.61 -9.59 9.20
CA ASN A 344 3.47 -8.66 9.10
C ASN A 344 3.75 -7.29 9.74
N THR A 345 5.00 -6.80 9.69
CA THR A 345 5.39 -5.51 10.25
C THR A 345 6.24 -4.71 9.27
N CYS A 346 6.12 -3.37 9.32
CA CYS A 346 6.99 -2.46 8.61
C CYS A 346 7.29 -1.26 9.53
N ASP A 347 8.57 -1.02 9.83
CA ASP A 347 9.00 0.01 10.78
C ASP A 347 8.27 -0.04 12.13
N GLY A 348 7.93 -1.25 12.60
CA GLY A 348 7.20 -1.47 13.85
C GLY A 348 5.68 -1.27 13.76
N TYR A 349 5.15 -0.95 12.57
CA TYR A 349 3.71 -0.91 12.32
C TYR A 349 3.18 -2.28 11.91
N ASP A 350 1.97 -2.62 12.35
CA ASP A 350 1.25 -3.81 11.92
C ASP A 350 0.71 -3.60 10.50
N VAL A 351 1.14 -4.44 9.56
CA VAL A 351 0.70 -4.44 8.16
C VAL A 351 -0.09 -5.70 7.80
N THR A 352 -0.59 -6.41 8.79
CA THR A 352 -1.44 -7.58 8.58
C THR A 352 -2.65 -7.22 7.69
N GLY A 353 -2.82 -7.99 6.63
CA GLY A 353 -3.95 -7.82 5.70
C GLY A 353 -3.77 -6.73 4.64
N VAL A 354 -2.61 -6.05 4.59
CA VAL A 354 -2.26 -5.08 3.53
C VAL A 354 -0.91 -5.41 2.88
N ASN A 355 -0.47 -6.63 2.99
CA ASN A 355 0.82 -7.14 2.54
C ASN A 355 0.71 -8.16 1.40
N TYR A 356 -0.40 -8.14 0.65
CA TYR A 356 -0.51 -8.95 -0.55
C TYR A 356 0.27 -8.30 -1.70
N ARG A 357 1.23 -9.04 -2.28
CA ARG A 357 1.90 -8.60 -3.49
C ARG A 357 0.98 -8.75 -4.69
N ILE A 358 0.75 -7.67 -5.42
CA ILE A 358 0.06 -7.66 -6.70
C ILE A 358 1.01 -7.13 -7.76
N TRP A 359 1.00 -7.75 -8.92
CA TRP A 359 1.75 -7.32 -10.09
C TRP A 359 0.86 -6.54 -11.05
N ASP A 360 1.23 -5.29 -11.38
CA ASP A 360 0.61 -4.56 -12.49
C ASP A 360 1.33 -4.94 -13.78
N ASP A 361 0.71 -5.84 -14.56
CA ASP A 361 1.32 -6.37 -15.78
C ASP A 361 1.46 -5.30 -16.88
N VAL A 362 0.71 -4.21 -16.82
CA VAL A 362 0.85 -3.06 -17.72
C VAL A 362 2.00 -2.18 -17.28
N ALA A 363 1.98 -1.74 -16.02
CA ALA A 363 3.01 -0.85 -15.47
C ALA A 363 4.35 -1.55 -15.20
N LYS A 364 4.38 -2.89 -15.19
CA LYS A 364 5.57 -3.73 -14.89
C LYS A 364 6.22 -3.42 -13.55
N VAL A 365 5.38 -3.19 -12.54
CA VAL A 365 5.81 -2.97 -11.16
C VAL A 365 4.87 -3.65 -10.16
N PRO A 366 5.39 -4.09 -9.00
CA PRO A 366 4.57 -4.63 -7.92
C PRO A 366 3.97 -3.53 -7.05
N TYR A 367 2.94 -3.89 -6.31
CA TYR A 367 2.45 -3.11 -5.20
C TYR A 367 1.91 -4.00 -4.08
N LEU A 368 1.93 -3.49 -2.86
CA LEU A 368 1.28 -4.11 -1.72
C LEU A 368 -0.17 -3.64 -1.66
N ALA A 369 -1.07 -4.55 -1.39
CA ALA A 369 -2.50 -4.29 -1.35
C ALA A 369 -3.20 -5.08 -0.24
N ASP A 370 -4.46 -4.72 0.03
CA ASP A 370 -5.37 -5.57 0.78
C ASP A 370 -5.93 -6.69 -0.11
N ALA A 371 -6.76 -7.55 0.47
CA ALA A 371 -7.36 -8.66 -0.26
C ALA A 371 -8.33 -8.21 -1.37
N LEU A 372 -8.79 -6.96 -1.36
CA LEU A 372 -9.61 -6.36 -2.40
C LEU A 372 -8.78 -5.77 -3.55
N GLY A 373 -7.45 -5.79 -3.42
CA GLY A 373 -6.55 -5.21 -4.40
C GLY A 373 -6.32 -3.71 -4.24
N LYS A 374 -6.82 -3.09 -3.17
CA LYS A 374 -6.57 -1.68 -2.91
C LYS A 374 -5.11 -1.48 -2.54
N MET A 375 -4.39 -0.68 -3.32
CA MET A 375 -2.97 -0.38 -3.10
C MET A 375 -2.75 0.34 -1.77
N TYR A 376 -1.75 -0.14 -1.02
CA TYR A 376 -1.21 0.49 0.19
C TYR A 376 0.23 0.94 0.05
N ALA A 377 1.00 0.30 -0.83
CA ALA A 377 2.35 0.75 -1.15
C ALA A 377 2.76 0.28 -2.52
N SER A 378 3.43 1.16 -3.27
CA SER A 378 4.13 0.83 -4.51
C SER A 378 5.61 0.69 -4.20
N TYR A 379 6.31 -0.29 -4.80
CA TYR A 379 7.72 -0.56 -4.56
C TYR A 379 8.38 -1.26 -5.76
N GLU A 380 9.66 -1.60 -5.65
CA GLU A 380 10.42 -2.34 -6.66
C GLU A 380 10.81 -3.73 -6.14
N ASP A 381 10.88 -4.71 -7.05
CA ASP A 381 11.41 -6.03 -6.78
C ASP A 381 12.22 -6.56 -7.98
N ILE A 382 12.69 -7.83 -7.92
CA ILE A 382 13.49 -8.44 -8.98
C ILE A 382 12.77 -8.41 -10.33
N GLU A 383 11.44 -8.65 -10.33
CA GLU A 383 10.64 -8.71 -11.57
C GLU A 383 10.57 -7.34 -12.23
N SER A 384 10.31 -6.28 -11.47
CA SER A 384 10.28 -4.91 -11.99
C SER A 384 11.65 -4.40 -12.41
N ILE A 385 12.71 -4.73 -11.66
CA ILE A 385 14.09 -4.40 -12.04
C ILE A 385 14.46 -5.07 -13.37
N ASN A 386 14.14 -6.35 -13.55
CA ASN A 386 14.40 -7.04 -14.81
C ASN A 386 13.68 -6.36 -15.99
N ALA A 387 12.39 -6.01 -15.83
CA ALA A 387 11.63 -5.32 -16.87
C ALA A 387 12.23 -3.95 -17.21
N LYS A 388 12.67 -3.19 -16.22
CA LYS A 388 13.31 -1.88 -16.41
C LYS A 388 14.69 -1.97 -17.06
N VAL A 389 15.48 -2.99 -16.68
CA VAL A 389 16.77 -3.24 -17.32
C VAL A 389 16.60 -3.72 -18.77
N GLU A 390 15.61 -4.56 -19.06
CA GLU A 390 15.27 -4.92 -20.42
C GLU A 390 14.89 -3.70 -21.26
N TYR A 391 14.06 -2.81 -20.70
CA TYR A 391 13.67 -1.56 -21.35
C TYR A 391 14.89 -0.69 -21.68
N LEU A 392 15.75 -0.38 -20.70
CA LEU A 392 16.90 0.48 -20.94
C LEU A 392 17.88 -0.12 -21.97
N LYS A 393 18.05 -1.46 -21.98
CA LYS A 393 18.86 -2.16 -22.99
C LYS A 393 18.23 -2.08 -24.37
N SER A 394 16.88 -2.21 -24.47
CA SER A 394 16.15 -2.11 -25.74
C SER A 394 16.31 -0.71 -26.37
N ARG A 395 16.50 0.32 -25.57
CA ARG A 395 16.75 1.71 -25.99
C ARG A 395 18.22 2.03 -26.20
N ASN A 396 19.12 1.09 -25.90
CA ASN A 396 20.58 1.32 -25.91
C ASN A 396 20.96 2.54 -25.06
N MET A 397 20.35 2.68 -23.87
CA MET A 397 20.69 3.74 -22.92
C MET A 397 22.10 3.56 -22.38
N LEU A 398 22.68 4.62 -21.82
CA LEU A 398 24.03 4.57 -21.26
C LEU A 398 24.15 3.59 -20.09
N GLY A 399 23.12 3.49 -19.26
CA GLY A 399 23.10 2.57 -18.12
C GLY A 399 21.95 2.81 -17.16
N ALA A 400 22.16 2.40 -15.93
CA ALA A 400 21.25 2.56 -14.81
C ALA A 400 21.86 3.40 -13.70
N MET A 401 21.03 4.19 -13.03
CA MET A 401 21.31 4.93 -11.81
C MET A 401 20.40 4.43 -10.70
N ILE A 402 20.93 4.18 -9.51
CA ILE A 402 20.22 3.54 -8.40
C ILE A 402 20.16 4.49 -7.20
N TRP A 403 18.94 4.88 -6.79
CA TRP A 403 18.68 5.56 -5.54
C TRP A 403 18.04 4.60 -4.54
N GLU A 404 18.67 4.16 -3.49
CA GLU A 404 20.07 4.23 -3.09
C GLU A 404 20.52 2.91 -2.41
N TYR A 405 21.77 2.78 -2.09
CA TYR A 405 22.40 1.56 -1.57
C TYR A 405 21.70 0.97 -0.32
N ARG A 406 21.32 1.82 0.64
CA ARG A 406 20.73 1.37 1.92
C ARG A 406 19.29 0.86 1.81
N HIS A 407 18.58 1.16 0.71
CA HIS A 407 17.19 0.74 0.51
C HIS A 407 17.07 -0.72 0.10
N ASP A 408 18.17 -1.34 -0.32
CA ASP A 408 18.24 -2.77 -0.56
C ASP A 408 18.45 -3.56 0.74
N ASN A 409 18.21 -4.86 0.73
CA ASN A 409 18.46 -5.74 1.87
C ASN A 409 19.97 -6.01 2.05
N ASP A 410 20.33 -6.64 3.19
CA ASP A 410 21.72 -6.93 3.54
C ASP A 410 22.38 -7.89 2.52
N GLU A 411 21.59 -8.78 1.89
CA GLU A 411 22.04 -9.71 0.87
C GLU A 411 22.33 -9.04 -0.49
N GLY A 412 21.89 -7.81 -0.70
CA GLY A 412 22.10 -7.10 -1.96
C GLY A 412 21.20 -7.57 -3.11
N THR A 413 20.00 -8.01 -2.81
CA THR A 413 19.13 -8.70 -3.78
C THR A 413 18.85 -7.85 -5.01
N LEU A 414 18.44 -6.57 -4.85
CA LEU A 414 18.17 -5.71 -6.00
C LEU A 414 19.46 -5.25 -6.70
N ARG A 415 20.52 -4.98 -5.94
CA ARG A 415 21.83 -4.63 -6.50
C ARG A 415 22.35 -5.72 -7.42
N HIS A 416 22.27 -6.97 -6.98
CA HIS A 416 22.65 -8.14 -7.79
C HIS A 416 21.71 -8.32 -8.98
N ALA A 417 20.38 -8.14 -8.79
CA ALA A 417 19.43 -8.24 -9.89
C ALA A 417 19.74 -7.23 -11.03
N VAL A 418 20.07 -5.97 -10.69
CA VAL A 418 20.49 -4.99 -11.69
C VAL A 418 21.73 -5.48 -12.44
N LYS A 419 22.78 -5.89 -11.71
CA LYS A 419 24.04 -6.36 -12.32
C LYS A 419 23.81 -7.55 -13.22
N HIS A 420 23.08 -8.57 -12.73
CA HIS A 420 22.82 -9.80 -13.49
C HIS A 420 21.96 -9.52 -14.74
N ALA A 421 20.93 -8.69 -14.62
CA ALA A 421 20.10 -8.31 -15.76
C ALA A 421 20.91 -7.50 -16.81
N MET A 422 21.79 -6.57 -16.36
CA MET A 422 22.69 -5.86 -17.24
C MET A 422 23.65 -6.79 -17.97
N ASP A 423 24.16 -7.82 -17.30
CA ASP A 423 25.02 -8.86 -17.88
C ASP A 423 24.27 -9.85 -18.79
N GLY A 424 22.95 -9.76 -18.89
CA GLY A 424 22.12 -10.65 -19.72
C GLY A 424 21.70 -11.97 -19.04
N ASN A 425 21.83 -12.06 -17.74
CA ASN A 425 21.46 -13.21 -16.91
C ASN A 425 20.49 -12.78 -15.80
N PRO A 426 19.28 -12.29 -16.13
CA PRO A 426 18.35 -11.77 -15.14
C PRO A 426 17.97 -12.81 -14.09
N ASP A 427 17.95 -12.38 -12.82
CA ASP A 427 17.52 -13.23 -11.72
C ASP A 427 16.02 -13.57 -11.85
N LYS A 428 15.68 -14.75 -11.35
CA LYS A 428 14.26 -15.12 -11.22
C LYS A 428 13.68 -14.42 -10.01
N PRO A 429 12.39 -14.02 -10.07
CA PRO A 429 11.65 -13.58 -8.89
C PRO A 429 11.81 -14.61 -7.76
N GLY A 430 12.16 -14.13 -6.56
CA GLY A 430 12.53 -14.98 -5.43
C GLY A 430 11.37 -15.23 -4.46
N LYS A 431 11.68 -15.17 -3.18
CA LYS A 431 10.79 -15.52 -2.05
C LYS A 431 9.53 -14.66 -1.87
N TYR A 432 9.37 -13.59 -2.63
CA TYR A 432 8.17 -12.74 -2.63
C TYR A 432 7.32 -13.03 -3.87
N GLU A 433 7.32 -14.27 -4.33
CA GLU A 433 6.63 -14.71 -5.53
C GLU A 433 5.14 -14.34 -5.48
N ARG A 434 4.60 -14.07 -6.67
CA ARG A 434 3.17 -13.90 -6.89
C ARG A 434 2.44 -15.14 -6.35
N PRO A 435 1.47 -14.99 -5.44
CA PRO A 435 0.59 -16.10 -5.10
C PRO A 435 0.00 -16.66 -6.39
N GLU A 436 0.11 -17.95 -6.63
CA GLU A 436 -0.33 -18.60 -7.88
C GLU A 436 -1.82 -18.35 -8.19
N GLU A 437 -2.60 -17.92 -7.22
CA GLU A 437 -4.05 -17.72 -7.31
C GLU A 437 -4.51 -16.47 -6.52
N TRP A 438 -3.90 -15.30 -6.74
CA TRP A 438 -4.57 -14.11 -6.24
C TRP A 438 -5.79 -13.83 -7.15
N THR A 439 -6.99 -14.17 -6.64
CA THR A 439 -8.24 -13.65 -7.18
C THR A 439 -8.64 -12.44 -6.35
N PRO A 440 -9.02 -11.32 -6.97
CA PRO A 440 -9.54 -10.18 -6.22
C PRO A 440 -10.68 -10.68 -5.34
N ALA A 441 -10.60 -10.38 -4.05
CA ALA A 441 -11.75 -10.59 -3.17
C ALA A 441 -12.93 -9.83 -3.79
N LYS A 442 -14.11 -10.42 -3.76
CA LYS A 442 -15.33 -9.72 -4.24
C LYS A 442 -15.50 -8.45 -3.42
N GLU A 443 -15.83 -7.36 -4.07
CA GLU A 443 -16.17 -6.13 -3.35
C GLU A 443 -17.31 -6.44 -2.36
N PRO A 444 -17.24 -5.91 -1.12
CA PRO A 444 -18.31 -6.10 -0.17
C PRO A 444 -19.60 -5.47 -0.70
N PRO A 445 -20.76 -6.09 -0.48
CA PRO A 445 -22.01 -5.51 -0.90
C PRO A 445 -22.24 -4.16 -0.20
N VAL A 446 -22.92 -3.27 -0.89
CA VAL A 446 -23.21 -1.93 -0.38
C VAL A 446 -24.61 -1.91 0.21
N MET A 447 -24.71 -1.55 1.50
CA MET A 447 -25.99 -1.36 2.17
C MET A 447 -26.72 -0.14 1.56
N GLY A 448 -27.93 -0.38 1.12
CA GLY A 448 -28.82 0.63 0.55
C GLY A 448 -29.86 1.11 1.57
N LYS A 449 -31.05 1.44 1.07
CA LYS A 449 -32.17 1.92 1.90
C LYS A 449 -32.92 0.78 2.60
N VAL A 450 -33.53 1.08 3.73
CA VAL A 450 -34.58 0.27 4.32
C VAL A 450 -35.83 0.39 3.47
N GLU A 451 -36.24 -0.71 2.82
CA GLU A 451 -37.46 -0.73 1.98
C GLU A 451 -38.71 -0.90 2.79
N PHE A 452 -38.59 -1.58 3.93
CA PHE A 452 -39.71 -2.06 4.68
C PHE A 452 -39.35 -2.18 6.15
N THR A 453 -40.20 -1.67 7.01
CA THR A 453 -40.15 -1.86 8.47
C THR A 453 -41.54 -2.14 8.95
N LYS A 454 -41.74 -3.25 9.67
CA LYS A 454 -43.09 -3.67 10.10
C LYS A 454 -43.08 -4.40 11.42
N LYS A 455 -43.97 -4.01 12.31
CA LYS A 455 -44.30 -4.79 13.47
C LYS A 455 -45.04 -6.07 13.04
N LEU A 456 -44.59 -7.21 13.53
CA LEU A 456 -45.17 -8.51 13.21
C LEU A 456 -46.43 -8.71 14.02
N GLN A 457 -47.56 -8.26 13.45
CA GLN A 457 -48.90 -8.37 14.01
C GLN A 457 -49.84 -8.96 12.97
N SER A 458 -50.60 -9.97 13.38
CA SER A 458 -51.67 -10.55 12.54
C SER A 458 -52.93 -9.71 12.59
N SER A 459 -53.84 -9.92 11.62
CA SER A 459 -55.12 -9.22 11.54
C SER A 459 -56.09 -9.56 12.69
N ASP A 460 -55.90 -10.69 13.38
CA ASP A 460 -56.66 -11.10 14.55
C ASP A 460 -56.01 -10.66 15.88
N GLY A 461 -54.99 -9.78 15.80
CA GLY A 461 -54.37 -9.18 16.98
C GLY A 461 -53.29 -10.04 17.65
N LYS A 462 -52.83 -11.12 17.02
CA LYS A 462 -51.70 -11.90 17.49
C LYS A 462 -50.37 -11.25 17.07
N TRP A 463 -49.33 -11.52 17.84
CA TRP A 463 -47.97 -10.98 17.64
C TRP A 463 -46.95 -12.11 17.53
N VAL A 464 -45.83 -11.84 16.91
CA VAL A 464 -44.60 -12.61 17.11
C VAL A 464 -43.80 -11.88 18.18
N PRO A 465 -43.69 -12.41 19.39
CA PRO A 465 -42.81 -11.83 20.42
C PRO A 465 -41.39 -12.34 20.23
N GLU A 466 -40.39 -11.57 20.66
CA GLU A 466 -39.01 -12.00 20.89
C GLU A 466 -38.42 -12.82 19.72
N LEU A 467 -38.42 -12.22 18.50
CA LEU A 467 -37.95 -12.88 17.28
C LEU A 467 -36.39 -12.90 17.27
N SER A 468 -35.83 -14.08 17.47
CA SER A 468 -34.38 -14.26 17.66
C SER A 468 -33.66 -14.93 16.47
N GLY A 469 -34.36 -15.66 15.60
CA GLY A 469 -33.75 -16.30 14.44
C GLY A 469 -34.62 -16.25 13.17
N LEU A 470 -33.95 -16.09 12.02
CA LEU A 470 -34.55 -16.06 10.68
C LEU A 470 -33.78 -16.92 9.69
N CYS A 471 -34.48 -17.62 8.80
CA CYS A 471 -33.87 -18.16 7.58
C CYS A 471 -34.87 -18.15 6.41
N LEU A 472 -34.40 -18.17 5.17
CA LEU A 472 -35.25 -18.38 3.99
C LEU A 472 -35.86 -19.78 3.97
N SER A 473 -37.10 -19.88 3.47
CA SER A 473 -37.62 -21.16 3.08
C SER A 473 -36.79 -21.80 1.96
N LYS A 474 -36.84 -23.11 1.80
CA LYS A 474 -36.08 -23.85 0.78
C LYS A 474 -36.20 -23.24 -0.62
N ASP A 475 -37.41 -22.80 -1.00
CA ASP A 475 -37.67 -22.22 -2.33
C ASP A 475 -37.45 -20.68 -2.36
N GLY A 476 -37.11 -20.06 -1.23
CA GLY A 476 -36.90 -18.64 -1.10
C GLY A 476 -38.13 -17.77 -1.30
N ASP A 477 -39.32 -18.28 -0.88
CA ASP A 477 -40.62 -17.62 -1.09
C ASP A 477 -41.19 -16.96 0.16
N PHE A 478 -40.64 -17.28 1.33
CA PHE A 478 -41.00 -16.72 2.63
C PHE A 478 -39.88 -16.98 3.64
N LEU A 479 -39.99 -16.40 4.82
CA LEU A 479 -39.10 -16.62 5.94
C LEU A 479 -39.68 -17.61 6.95
N TRP A 480 -38.78 -18.45 7.47
CA TRP A 480 -39.02 -19.09 8.75
C TRP A 480 -38.45 -18.22 9.86
N GLY A 481 -39.15 -18.10 10.98
CA GLY A 481 -38.67 -17.38 12.17
C GLY A 481 -38.87 -18.22 13.42
N VAL A 482 -37.95 -18.08 14.36
CA VAL A 482 -38.06 -18.67 15.71
C VAL A 482 -37.98 -17.58 16.76
N ASN A 483 -38.48 -17.88 17.95
CA ASN A 483 -38.47 -16.96 19.07
C ASN A 483 -38.19 -17.67 20.40
N ASP A 484 -37.77 -16.91 21.40
CA ASP A 484 -37.49 -17.32 22.76
C ASP A 484 -38.59 -18.16 23.42
N ASN A 485 -39.80 -17.90 23.09
CA ASN A 485 -40.93 -18.59 23.67
C ASN A 485 -41.23 -19.94 23.01
N GLY A 486 -40.43 -20.39 22.05
CA GLY A 486 -40.49 -21.70 21.41
C GLY A 486 -41.42 -21.79 20.22
N GLY A 487 -41.81 -20.67 19.64
CA GLY A 487 -42.63 -20.62 18.43
C GLY A 487 -41.79 -20.74 17.14
N LEU A 488 -42.24 -21.59 16.22
CA LEU A 488 -41.80 -21.60 14.84
C LEU A 488 -42.85 -20.92 13.96
N TYR A 489 -42.46 -19.87 13.27
CA TYR A 489 -43.35 -19.03 12.45
C TYR A 489 -43.01 -19.13 10.98
N ARG A 490 -44.04 -19.19 10.14
CA ARG A 490 -43.92 -18.85 8.73
C ARG A 490 -44.25 -17.37 8.57
N ILE A 491 -43.30 -16.58 8.06
CA ILE A 491 -43.41 -15.13 7.89
C ILE A 491 -43.31 -14.81 6.39
N ASN A 492 -44.34 -14.23 5.82
CA ASN A 492 -44.32 -13.81 4.42
C ASN A 492 -43.54 -12.49 4.25
N PHE A 493 -43.07 -12.19 3.06
CA PHE A 493 -42.30 -10.98 2.76
C PHE A 493 -43.08 -9.65 2.94
N ASP A 494 -44.38 -9.72 3.12
CA ASP A 494 -45.21 -8.57 3.49
C ASP A 494 -45.38 -8.41 5.01
N GLY A 495 -44.71 -9.27 5.80
CA GLY A 495 -44.78 -9.31 7.26
C GLY A 495 -46.04 -9.97 7.84
N THR A 496 -46.90 -10.59 7.01
CA THR A 496 -47.95 -11.46 7.52
C THR A 496 -47.34 -12.79 7.96
N PHE A 497 -47.86 -13.39 9.01
CA PHE A 497 -47.30 -14.61 9.56
C PHE A 497 -48.34 -15.60 10.04
N ASN A 498 -47.90 -16.85 10.21
CA ASN A 498 -48.64 -17.92 10.85
C ASN A 498 -47.74 -18.69 11.81
N LEU A 499 -48.19 -18.91 13.04
CA LEU A 499 -47.55 -19.83 13.97
C LEU A 499 -47.69 -21.25 13.43
N HIS A 500 -46.58 -21.91 13.16
CA HIS A 500 -46.54 -23.28 12.67
C HIS A 500 -46.67 -24.27 13.84
N TRP A 501 -45.88 -24.09 14.89
CA TRP A 501 -46.00 -24.78 16.15
C TRP A 501 -45.30 -24.02 17.29
N ASP A 502 -45.66 -24.37 18.52
CA ASP A 502 -45.08 -23.87 19.76
C ASP A 502 -44.63 -25.07 20.60
N LYS A 503 -43.38 -25.09 21.08
CA LYS A 503 -42.75 -26.24 21.75
C LYS A 503 -42.06 -25.90 23.06
N SER A 504 -42.27 -24.73 23.63
CA SER A 504 -41.72 -24.30 24.90
C SER A 504 -40.22 -24.56 25.01
N ALA A 505 -39.38 -23.81 24.29
CA ALA A 505 -37.94 -23.85 24.37
C ALA A 505 -37.40 -22.47 23.96
N GLU A 506 -36.33 -22.01 24.59
CA GLU A 506 -35.65 -20.80 24.22
C GLU A 506 -34.92 -21.02 22.89
N MET A 507 -35.50 -20.57 21.76
CA MET A 507 -35.00 -20.81 20.40
C MET A 507 -34.43 -19.53 19.83
N GLU A 508 -33.08 -19.48 19.66
CA GLU A 508 -32.35 -18.27 19.34
C GLU A 508 -31.92 -18.17 17.88
N GLY A 509 -31.51 -19.24 17.28
CA GLY A 509 -30.99 -19.22 15.90
C GLY A 509 -31.70 -20.23 15.00
N LEU A 510 -31.71 -19.94 13.69
CA LEU A 510 -32.40 -20.81 12.71
C LEU A 510 -31.58 -20.88 11.41
N ALA A 511 -31.22 -22.10 11.01
CA ALA A 511 -30.54 -22.39 9.76
C ALA A 511 -31.28 -23.46 8.95
N MET A 512 -31.06 -23.50 7.63
CA MET A 512 -31.64 -24.50 6.75
C MET A 512 -30.59 -25.12 5.84
N ASP A 513 -30.59 -26.45 5.74
CA ASP A 513 -29.89 -27.16 4.67
C ASP A 513 -30.62 -26.89 3.33
N PRO A 514 -29.98 -26.18 2.38
CA PRO A 514 -30.65 -25.82 1.13
C PRO A 514 -30.95 -27.02 0.24
N ALA A 515 -30.22 -28.14 0.39
CA ALA A 515 -30.40 -29.33 -0.42
C ALA A 515 -31.63 -30.13 0.03
N THR A 516 -31.76 -30.34 1.33
CA THR A 516 -32.88 -31.19 1.90
C THR A 516 -34.07 -30.36 2.37
N GLY A 517 -33.85 -29.09 2.76
CA GLY A 517 -34.85 -28.28 3.46
C GLY A 517 -34.96 -28.58 4.96
N THR A 518 -34.08 -29.41 5.52
CA THR A 518 -34.04 -29.68 6.95
C THR A 518 -33.59 -28.41 7.69
N MET A 519 -34.36 -28.04 8.72
CA MET A 519 -33.97 -26.89 9.57
C MET A 519 -33.23 -27.35 10.81
N TYR A 520 -32.33 -26.48 11.25
CA TYR A 520 -31.55 -26.61 12.47
C TYR A 520 -31.82 -25.37 13.32
N ILE A 521 -32.23 -25.59 14.59
CA ILE A 521 -32.58 -24.52 15.53
C ILE A 521 -31.63 -24.58 16.71
N GLY A 522 -30.96 -23.45 17.00
CA GLY A 522 -30.13 -23.28 18.20
C GLY A 522 -31.00 -23.02 19.43
N LEU A 523 -30.57 -23.52 20.59
CA LEU A 523 -31.23 -23.34 21.87
C LEU A 523 -30.30 -22.71 22.88
N GLU A 524 -30.75 -21.69 23.60
CA GLU A 524 -30.02 -21.06 24.70
C GLU A 524 -30.26 -21.76 26.04
N ASP A 525 -31.14 -22.70 26.17
CA ASP A 525 -31.45 -23.38 27.41
C ASP A 525 -30.24 -24.06 28.07
N SER A 526 -30.41 -24.55 29.30
CA SER A 526 -29.34 -25.21 30.05
C SER A 526 -28.69 -26.41 29.37
N SER A 527 -29.27 -26.92 28.28
CA SER A 527 -28.70 -27.96 27.43
C SER A 527 -27.80 -27.40 26.35
N ASN A 528 -27.93 -26.09 25.99
CA ASN A 528 -27.17 -25.42 24.94
C ASN A 528 -26.87 -26.34 23.74
N SER A 529 -27.93 -26.79 23.14
CA SER A 529 -27.99 -27.81 22.12
C SER A 529 -28.76 -27.27 20.91
N GLY A 530 -29.55 -28.10 20.26
CA GLY A 530 -30.44 -27.67 19.21
C GLY A 530 -31.40 -28.74 18.75
N TYR A 531 -32.29 -28.32 17.86
CA TYR A 531 -33.28 -29.20 17.23
C TYR A 531 -33.01 -29.38 15.75
N VAL A 532 -33.20 -30.61 15.26
CA VAL A 532 -33.31 -30.93 13.83
C VAL A 532 -34.82 -31.05 13.52
N VAL A 533 -35.27 -30.27 12.53
CA VAL A 533 -36.66 -30.23 12.08
C VAL A 533 -36.73 -30.63 10.60
N PRO A 534 -37.10 -31.87 10.30
CA PRO A 534 -37.03 -32.37 8.95
C PRO A 534 -38.13 -31.84 8.02
N ALA A 535 -37.81 -31.60 6.77
CA ALA A 535 -38.77 -31.37 5.69
C ALA A 535 -39.48 -32.70 5.31
N PRO A 536 -40.62 -32.64 4.61
CA PRO A 536 -41.30 -31.45 4.09
C PRO A 536 -42.34 -30.85 5.04
N GLY A 537 -42.76 -31.52 6.08
CA GLY A 537 -43.91 -31.06 6.89
C GLY A 537 -43.53 -30.18 8.07
N TYR A 538 -42.29 -30.25 8.53
CA TYR A 538 -41.75 -29.53 9.70
C TYR A 538 -42.55 -29.75 10.99
N ASN A 539 -43.22 -30.91 11.08
CA ASN A 539 -44.18 -31.21 12.19
C ASN A 539 -43.51 -31.93 13.37
N SER A 540 -42.26 -32.34 13.22
CA SER A 540 -41.52 -33.04 14.25
C SER A 540 -40.17 -32.38 14.49
N LYS A 541 -39.64 -32.48 15.70
CA LYS A 541 -38.30 -32.09 16.04
C LYS A 541 -37.60 -33.22 16.77
N THR A 542 -36.27 -33.32 16.58
CA THR A 542 -35.41 -34.18 17.38
C THR A 542 -34.23 -33.36 17.88
N ASN A 543 -33.76 -33.67 19.09
CA ASN A 543 -32.56 -33.00 19.60
C ASN A 543 -31.32 -33.37 18.75
N PHE A 544 -30.33 -32.50 18.72
CA PHE A 544 -29.04 -32.78 18.07
C PHE A 544 -28.39 -34.08 18.58
N GLY A 545 -28.63 -34.45 19.84
CA GLY A 545 -27.95 -35.58 20.49
C GLY A 545 -26.57 -35.24 21.04
N TRP A 546 -26.14 -34.01 20.91
CA TRP A 546 -24.90 -33.47 21.44
C TRP A 546 -25.11 -32.04 21.95
N VAL A 547 -24.20 -31.53 22.76
CA VAL A 547 -24.20 -30.17 23.32
C VAL A 547 -22.98 -29.40 22.93
N VAL A 548 -23.09 -28.06 22.89
CA VAL A 548 -21.95 -27.18 22.58
C VAL A 548 -20.94 -27.25 23.71
N GLU A 549 -19.64 -27.20 23.33
CA GLU A 549 -18.54 -27.23 24.28
C GLU A 549 -18.59 -26.03 25.25
N GLY A 550 -18.66 -26.33 26.54
CA GLY A 550 -18.74 -25.31 27.59
C GLY A 550 -20.16 -24.83 27.89
N ALA A 551 -21.18 -25.39 27.29
CA ALA A 551 -22.58 -25.03 27.46
C ALA A 551 -23.00 -24.82 28.92
N SER A 552 -22.62 -25.72 29.82
CA SER A 552 -22.96 -25.64 31.25
C SER A 552 -22.41 -24.40 31.98
N SER A 553 -21.48 -23.69 31.40
CA SER A 553 -20.88 -22.48 31.97
C SER A 553 -21.33 -21.18 31.28
N MET A 554 -22.16 -21.26 30.25
CA MET A 554 -22.59 -20.09 29.47
C MET A 554 -23.77 -19.37 30.10
N GLY A 555 -24.64 -20.08 30.81
CA GLY A 555 -25.89 -19.49 31.36
C GLY A 555 -26.78 -18.95 30.26
N ASN A 556 -27.38 -17.79 30.46
CA ASN A 556 -28.15 -17.02 29.47
C ASN A 556 -27.23 -16.20 28.56
N SER A 557 -26.18 -16.78 28.03
CA SER A 557 -25.27 -16.18 27.05
C SER A 557 -24.75 -17.30 26.14
N GLY A 558 -25.64 -18.21 25.82
CA GLY A 558 -25.39 -19.47 25.11
C GLY A 558 -25.37 -19.32 23.60
N VAL A 559 -26.06 -20.26 22.93
CA VAL A 559 -26.16 -20.26 21.46
C VAL A 559 -27.25 -19.28 21.04
N GLU A 560 -26.82 -18.17 20.42
CA GLU A 560 -27.72 -17.12 19.93
C GLU A 560 -27.94 -17.22 18.42
N GLY A 561 -26.92 -17.57 17.67
CA GLY A 561 -27.01 -17.69 16.23
C GLY A 561 -26.58 -19.06 15.71
N ILE A 562 -27.21 -19.51 14.62
CA ILE A 562 -26.80 -20.72 13.91
C ILE A 562 -26.88 -20.47 12.41
N ALA A 563 -25.87 -20.97 11.65
CA ALA A 563 -25.86 -20.92 10.20
C ALA A 563 -25.46 -22.27 9.58
N TRP A 564 -26.03 -22.56 8.41
CA TRP A 564 -25.62 -23.71 7.60
C TRP A 564 -24.33 -23.39 6.87
N TYR A 565 -23.31 -24.21 7.04
CA TYR A 565 -21.97 -23.98 6.50
C TYR A 565 -21.44 -25.23 5.80
N LYS A 566 -21.58 -25.31 4.49
CA LYS A 566 -20.94 -26.37 3.66
C LYS A 566 -21.16 -27.80 4.18
N GLY A 567 -22.37 -28.11 4.65
CA GLY A 567 -22.70 -29.42 5.22
C GLY A 567 -22.42 -29.56 6.73
N GLU A 568 -22.05 -28.51 7.40
CA GLU A 568 -21.78 -28.40 8.83
C GLU A 568 -22.62 -27.27 9.46
N LEU A 569 -22.52 -27.08 10.77
CA LEU A 569 -23.20 -26.00 11.49
C LEU A 569 -22.18 -25.03 12.08
N LEU A 570 -22.39 -23.74 11.85
CA LEU A 570 -21.79 -22.67 12.65
C LEU A 570 -22.75 -22.29 13.76
N LEU A 571 -22.22 -22.15 14.98
CA LEU A 571 -22.97 -21.69 16.14
C LEU A 571 -22.24 -20.52 16.77
N GLY A 572 -22.96 -19.44 17.04
CA GLY A 572 -22.45 -18.23 17.66
C GLY A 572 -22.95 -18.08 19.09
N THR A 573 -22.13 -17.47 19.96
CA THR A 573 -22.53 -17.18 21.34
C THR A 573 -22.29 -15.73 21.70
N GLN A 574 -23.09 -15.17 22.60
CA GLN A 574 -22.86 -13.84 23.17
C GLN A 574 -21.50 -13.79 23.87
N THR A 575 -21.22 -14.78 24.71
CA THR A 575 -19.99 -14.79 25.50
C THR A 575 -18.73 -14.78 24.64
N GLY A 576 -18.05 -13.63 24.62
CA GLY A 576 -16.77 -13.45 23.92
C GLY A 576 -16.86 -13.43 22.40
N ALA A 577 -18.06 -13.26 21.82
CA ALA A 577 -18.30 -13.37 20.39
C ALA A 577 -17.66 -14.65 19.83
N THR A 578 -18.00 -15.80 20.43
CA THR A 578 -17.36 -17.08 20.13
C THR A 578 -18.12 -17.82 19.06
N LEU A 579 -17.41 -18.21 18.00
CA LEU A 579 -17.90 -19.02 16.90
C LEU A 579 -17.40 -20.45 17.04
N PHE A 580 -18.32 -21.40 16.89
CA PHE A 580 -18.05 -22.83 16.88
C PHE A 580 -18.45 -23.41 15.52
N ARG A 581 -17.71 -24.39 15.03
CA ARG A 581 -18.06 -25.16 13.83
C ARG A 581 -18.16 -26.64 14.19
N TYR A 582 -19.32 -27.24 13.92
CA TYR A 582 -19.62 -28.63 14.24
C TYR A 582 -20.07 -29.41 13.02
N THR A 583 -19.64 -30.66 12.92
CA THR A 583 -20.32 -31.62 12.04
C THR A 583 -21.71 -31.95 12.57
N LEU A 584 -22.58 -32.45 11.71
CA LEU A 584 -23.97 -32.77 12.11
C LEU A 584 -24.06 -33.83 13.20
N ASP A 585 -23.05 -34.69 13.35
CA ASP A 585 -22.93 -35.69 14.42
C ASP A 585 -22.29 -35.15 15.70
N GLY A 586 -22.05 -33.84 15.78
CA GLY A 586 -21.61 -33.16 16.99
C GLY A 586 -20.11 -33.15 17.24
N LYS A 587 -19.30 -33.42 16.23
CA LYS A 587 -17.84 -33.33 16.38
C LYS A 587 -17.40 -31.88 16.16
N LEU A 588 -16.80 -31.27 17.20
CA LEU A 588 -16.19 -29.94 17.12
C LEU A 588 -15.05 -29.94 16.11
N GLN A 589 -15.12 -29.05 15.12
CA GLN A 589 -14.10 -28.82 14.12
C GLN A 589 -13.24 -27.60 14.45
N GLU A 590 -13.89 -26.54 14.92
CA GLU A 590 -13.24 -25.27 15.22
C GLU A 590 -13.96 -24.52 16.34
N LYS A 591 -13.18 -23.78 17.13
CA LYS A 591 -13.67 -22.83 18.13
C LYS A 591 -12.77 -21.60 18.13
N LYS A 592 -13.34 -20.41 17.93
CA LYS A 592 -12.58 -19.16 17.96
C LYS A 592 -13.44 -17.98 18.39
N SER A 593 -12.79 -16.96 18.98
CA SER A 593 -13.46 -15.68 19.22
C SER A 593 -13.26 -14.77 18.02
N LEU A 594 -14.34 -14.22 17.50
CA LEU A 594 -14.30 -13.21 16.42
C LEU A 594 -13.60 -11.91 16.84
N ARG A 595 -13.44 -11.67 18.15
CA ARG A 595 -12.65 -10.54 18.67
C ARG A 595 -11.19 -10.62 18.30
N THR A 596 -10.67 -11.80 17.98
CA THR A 596 -9.30 -11.94 17.47
C THR A 596 -9.14 -11.41 16.05
N VAL A 597 -10.22 -11.31 15.30
CA VAL A 597 -10.27 -10.78 13.93
C VAL A 597 -10.80 -9.34 13.92
N CYS A 598 -11.76 -9.03 14.78
CA CYS A 598 -12.34 -7.71 14.93
C CYS A 598 -12.56 -7.40 16.42
N SER A 599 -11.70 -6.60 17.02
CA SER A 599 -11.75 -6.30 18.46
C SER A 599 -12.96 -5.49 18.89
N THR A 600 -13.72 -4.92 17.96
CA THR A 600 -14.89 -4.08 18.23
C THR A 600 -16.22 -4.84 18.20
N ILE A 601 -16.22 -6.14 17.91
CA ILE A 601 -17.41 -6.98 18.03
C ILE A 601 -17.67 -7.33 19.51
N SER A 602 -18.87 -7.11 19.97
CA SER A 602 -19.30 -7.39 21.33
C SER A 602 -19.73 -8.85 21.52
N GLU A 603 -20.59 -9.30 20.63
CA GLU A 603 -21.29 -10.58 20.73
C GLU A 603 -21.70 -11.09 19.34
N ILE A 604 -22.15 -12.33 19.27
CA ILE A 604 -22.83 -12.87 18.12
C ILE A 604 -24.30 -13.03 18.53
N ALA A 605 -25.17 -12.15 18.08
CA ALA A 605 -26.61 -12.23 18.32
C ALA A 605 -27.31 -13.04 17.24
N GLY A 606 -26.82 -13.03 16.01
CA GLY A 606 -27.34 -13.86 14.93
C GLY A 606 -26.30 -14.10 13.84
N LEU A 607 -26.50 -15.15 13.07
CA LEU A 607 -25.61 -15.60 12.01
C LEU A 607 -26.39 -15.94 10.73
N ASP A 608 -25.79 -15.66 9.59
CA ASP A 608 -26.14 -16.29 8.31
C ASP A 608 -24.89 -16.47 7.42
N TYR A 609 -24.91 -17.47 6.55
CA TYR A 609 -23.79 -17.79 5.69
C TYR A 609 -24.19 -17.85 4.22
N ASP A 610 -23.56 -17.03 3.41
CA ASP A 610 -23.69 -17.04 1.96
C ASP A 610 -22.63 -17.96 1.33
N GLU A 611 -23.03 -19.15 0.96
CA GLU A 611 -22.15 -20.17 0.36
C GLU A 611 -21.59 -19.75 -1.01
N VAL A 612 -22.34 -18.94 -1.78
CA VAL A 612 -21.92 -18.53 -3.14
C VAL A 612 -20.77 -17.54 -3.12
N ASN A 613 -20.80 -16.63 -2.16
CA ASN A 613 -19.74 -15.63 -2.01
C ASN A 613 -18.69 -16.02 -0.98
N ASP A 614 -18.91 -17.14 -0.27
CA ASP A 614 -18.13 -17.57 0.89
C ASP A 614 -18.03 -16.47 1.96
N TRP A 615 -19.22 -15.95 2.37
CA TRP A 615 -19.32 -14.85 3.32
C TRP A 615 -20.13 -15.25 4.57
N LEU A 616 -19.56 -14.94 5.73
CA LEU A 616 -20.25 -15.08 7.01
C LEU A 616 -20.78 -13.71 7.47
N TRP A 617 -22.09 -13.62 7.65
CA TRP A 617 -22.78 -12.46 8.18
C TRP A 617 -23.07 -12.64 9.66
N VAL A 618 -22.73 -11.65 10.46
CA VAL A 618 -22.88 -11.65 11.92
C VAL A 618 -23.56 -10.37 12.35
N ILE A 619 -24.65 -10.47 13.09
CA ILE A 619 -25.29 -9.31 13.70
C ILE A 619 -24.89 -9.20 15.17
N ASP A 620 -24.60 -7.99 15.63
CA ASP A 620 -24.25 -7.62 16.99
C ASP A 620 -25.29 -6.63 17.52
N SER A 621 -25.99 -7.02 18.58
CA SER A 621 -27.08 -6.26 19.16
C SER A 621 -26.64 -5.20 20.18
N ASN A 622 -25.34 -5.02 20.42
CA ASN A 622 -24.81 -4.07 21.39
C ASN A 622 -25.30 -2.64 21.16
N SER A 623 -26.03 -2.07 22.12
CA SER A 623 -26.52 -0.69 22.05
C SER A 623 -25.46 0.38 22.36
N ASN A 624 -24.25 0.00 22.74
CA ASN A 624 -23.16 0.87 23.20
C ASN A 624 -23.43 1.62 24.51
N LYS A 625 -24.54 1.36 25.19
CA LYS A 625 -24.84 2.02 26.48
C LYS A 625 -23.97 1.50 27.62
N ASP A 626 -23.83 0.17 27.71
CA ASP A 626 -23.11 -0.49 28.78
C ASP A 626 -21.70 -0.96 28.37
N LYS A 627 -21.43 -1.11 27.08
CA LYS A 627 -20.18 -1.61 26.50
C LYS A 627 -19.65 -0.65 25.42
N PRO A 628 -19.26 0.60 25.77
CA PRO A 628 -18.92 1.65 24.79
C PRO A 628 -17.65 1.38 23.99
N GLN A 629 -16.87 0.35 24.34
CA GLN A 629 -15.66 -0.07 23.62
C GLN A 629 -15.96 -0.88 22.36
N TYR A 630 -17.20 -1.33 22.17
CA TYR A 630 -17.63 -2.11 21.01
C TYR A 630 -18.46 -1.27 20.05
N ASP A 631 -18.60 -1.70 18.79
CA ASP A 631 -19.45 -1.01 17.81
C ASP A 631 -20.94 -1.18 18.19
N PRO A 632 -21.76 -0.13 18.08
CA PRO A 632 -23.19 -0.24 18.35
C PRO A 632 -23.94 -0.79 17.13
N TYR A 633 -24.94 -1.63 17.34
CA TYR A 633 -25.90 -2.12 16.33
C TYR A 633 -25.26 -2.33 14.96
N THR A 634 -24.38 -3.33 14.85
CA THR A 634 -23.53 -3.49 13.66
C THR A 634 -23.69 -4.88 13.07
N ILE A 635 -23.83 -4.93 11.74
CA ILE A 635 -23.65 -6.17 10.99
C ILE A 635 -22.19 -6.23 10.54
N TYR A 636 -21.52 -7.33 10.85
CA TYR A 636 -20.17 -7.65 10.40
C TYR A 636 -20.22 -8.67 9.27
N LEU A 637 -19.45 -8.42 8.24
CA LEU A 637 -19.24 -9.35 7.14
C LEU A 637 -17.81 -9.89 7.23
N PHE A 638 -17.66 -11.19 7.41
CA PHE A 638 -16.37 -11.88 7.39
C PHE A 638 -16.26 -12.77 6.15
N ASP A 639 -15.05 -13.19 5.83
CA ASP A 639 -14.84 -14.34 4.95
C ASP A 639 -15.46 -15.59 5.57
N GLY A 640 -15.80 -16.59 4.76
CA GLY A 640 -16.53 -17.79 5.25
C GLY A 640 -15.80 -18.58 6.33
N ALA A 641 -14.47 -18.50 6.36
CA ALA A 641 -13.65 -19.07 7.42
C ALA A 641 -13.58 -18.19 8.68
N ALA A 642 -14.17 -16.99 8.67
CA ALA A 642 -14.10 -15.98 9.71
C ALA A 642 -12.65 -15.68 10.17
N THR A 643 -11.74 -15.59 9.23
CA THR A 643 -10.33 -15.24 9.45
C THR A 643 -10.06 -13.78 9.13
N LYS A 644 -10.97 -13.13 8.38
CA LYS A 644 -10.84 -11.77 7.89
C LYS A 644 -12.17 -11.03 7.96
N LEU A 645 -12.14 -9.81 8.51
CA LEU A 645 -13.25 -8.87 8.40
C LEU A 645 -13.25 -8.23 7.02
N ILE A 646 -14.38 -8.31 6.31
CA ILE A 646 -14.57 -7.74 4.97
C ILE A 646 -15.23 -6.35 5.07
N ALA A 647 -16.33 -6.25 5.83
CA ALA A 647 -17.07 -4.99 5.97
C ALA A 647 -17.81 -4.90 7.29
N LYS A 648 -18.27 -3.68 7.61
CA LYS A 648 -19.17 -3.38 8.73
C LYS A 648 -20.29 -2.49 8.23
N TYR A 649 -21.52 -2.75 8.72
CA TYR A 649 -22.69 -1.96 8.39
C TYR A 649 -23.38 -1.54 9.68
N TYR A 650 -23.42 -0.25 9.93
CA TYR A 650 -24.15 0.32 11.05
C TYR A 650 -25.66 0.33 10.74
N ILE A 651 -26.47 -0.21 11.64
CA ILE A 651 -27.92 -0.33 11.47
C ILE A 651 -28.73 0.47 12.52
N GLY A 652 -28.08 1.14 13.46
CA GLY A 652 -28.72 1.91 14.51
C GLY A 652 -29.50 3.15 14.04
N ASP A 653 -29.48 3.47 12.74
CA ASP A 653 -30.34 4.51 12.17
C ASP A 653 -31.80 4.06 12.03
N PHE A 654 -32.07 2.74 12.10
CA PHE A 654 -33.40 2.17 11.95
C PHE A 654 -33.73 1.02 12.91
N ALA A 655 -32.73 0.38 13.49
CA ALA A 655 -32.88 -0.64 14.52
C ALA A 655 -32.78 0.02 15.90
N ASP A 656 -33.93 0.13 16.58
CA ASP A 656 -34.04 0.87 17.85
C ASP A 656 -34.02 -0.05 19.07
N TRP A 657 -34.26 -1.37 18.87
CA TRP A 657 -34.41 -2.38 19.91
C TRP A 657 -33.20 -3.33 19.90
N ASN A 658 -33.44 -4.62 19.93
CA ASN A 658 -32.42 -5.65 20.00
C ASN A 658 -32.40 -6.45 18.68
N PRO A 659 -31.54 -6.05 17.69
CA PRO A 659 -31.47 -6.77 16.42
C PRO A 659 -30.72 -8.09 16.59
N GLU A 660 -31.44 -9.21 16.57
CA GLU A 660 -30.89 -10.56 16.82
C GLU A 660 -30.93 -11.46 15.60
N ALA A 661 -31.99 -11.36 14.80
CA ALA A 661 -32.17 -12.22 13.64
C ALA A 661 -31.62 -11.57 12.37
N ILE A 662 -30.90 -12.36 11.57
CA ILE A 662 -30.37 -11.94 10.26
C ILE A 662 -30.60 -13.06 9.23
N CYS A 663 -31.03 -12.68 8.01
CA CYS A 663 -31.17 -13.61 6.90
C CYS A 663 -30.86 -12.93 5.57
N VAL A 664 -29.96 -13.52 4.80
CA VAL A 664 -29.47 -13.00 3.49
C VAL A 664 -30.39 -13.54 2.38
N ASP A 665 -31.07 -12.64 1.68
CA ASP A 665 -31.96 -12.96 0.56
C ASP A 665 -31.37 -12.47 -0.76
N LYS A 666 -30.47 -13.28 -1.34
CA LYS A 666 -29.79 -12.96 -2.60
C LYS A 666 -30.76 -12.83 -3.78
N LYS A 667 -31.82 -13.63 -3.80
CA LYS A 667 -32.82 -13.62 -4.88
C LYS A 667 -33.51 -12.26 -4.99
N ASN A 668 -33.70 -11.60 -3.86
CA ASN A 668 -34.35 -10.28 -3.77
C ASN A 668 -33.33 -9.12 -3.51
N GLY A 669 -32.04 -9.40 -3.43
CA GLY A 669 -30.99 -8.39 -3.22
C GLY A 669 -31.13 -7.64 -1.89
N CYS A 670 -31.49 -8.34 -0.83
CA CYS A 670 -31.74 -7.72 0.46
C CYS A 670 -31.30 -8.61 1.64
N ILE A 671 -31.21 -7.99 2.80
CA ILE A 671 -31.05 -8.68 4.09
C ILE A 671 -32.30 -8.40 4.93
N TRP A 672 -32.82 -9.43 5.51
CA TRP A 672 -33.89 -9.36 6.50
C TRP A 672 -33.30 -9.33 7.90
N ILE A 673 -33.76 -8.40 8.73
CA ILE A 673 -33.34 -8.22 10.11
C ILE A 673 -34.57 -8.29 11.01
N GLY A 674 -34.49 -9.11 12.04
CA GLY A 674 -35.51 -9.18 13.09
C GLY A 674 -35.02 -8.52 14.37
N GLU A 675 -35.87 -7.70 15.00
CA GLU A 675 -35.61 -7.14 16.31
C GLU A 675 -36.48 -7.80 17.36
N ASP A 676 -35.84 -8.26 18.43
CA ASP A 676 -36.54 -8.52 19.70
C ASP A 676 -36.85 -7.19 20.38
N CYS A 677 -38.09 -7.00 20.77
CA CYS A 677 -38.57 -5.79 21.44
C CYS A 677 -38.78 -6.00 22.94
N GLY A 678 -38.24 -7.06 23.52
CA GLY A 678 -38.30 -7.38 24.95
C GLY A 678 -39.74 -7.50 25.48
N ASP A 679 -40.02 -6.79 26.58
CA ASP A 679 -41.38 -6.80 27.23
C ASP A 679 -42.51 -6.34 26.33
N GLU A 680 -42.26 -5.76 25.18
CA GLU A 680 -43.26 -5.46 24.17
C GLU A 680 -43.69 -6.74 23.47
N LYS A 681 -44.95 -6.97 23.30
CA LYS A 681 -45.48 -8.24 22.77
C LYS A 681 -45.32 -8.42 21.25
N PHE A 682 -44.43 -7.63 20.61
CA PHE A 682 -44.24 -7.68 19.18
C PHE A 682 -42.75 -7.68 18.85
N SER A 683 -42.39 -8.16 17.68
CA SER A 683 -41.10 -8.00 17.06
C SER A 683 -41.21 -7.10 15.84
N ILE A 684 -40.08 -6.55 15.40
CA ILE A 684 -40.00 -5.74 14.18
C ILE A 684 -39.19 -6.52 13.12
N LEU A 685 -39.70 -6.50 11.90
CA LEU A 685 -39.01 -7.04 10.75
C LEU A 685 -38.63 -5.91 9.80
N HIS A 686 -37.34 -5.84 9.45
CA HIS A 686 -36.80 -4.92 8.45
C HIS A 686 -36.40 -5.67 7.19
N LYS A 687 -36.61 -5.03 6.05
CA LYS A 687 -36.01 -5.42 4.76
C LYS A 687 -35.05 -4.33 4.32
N VAL A 688 -33.78 -4.64 4.25
CA VAL A 688 -32.73 -3.71 3.88
C VAL A 688 -32.14 -4.10 2.53
N GLN A 689 -32.16 -3.20 1.57
CA GLN A 689 -31.54 -3.42 0.27
C GLN A 689 -30.03 -3.47 0.36
N PHE A 690 -29.44 -4.36 -0.40
CA PHE A 690 -28.01 -4.44 -0.61
C PHE A 690 -27.71 -4.61 -2.11
N SER A 691 -26.76 -3.87 -2.63
CA SER A 691 -26.26 -4.10 -4.00
C SER A 691 -24.96 -4.91 -3.93
N GLY A 692 -24.84 -5.93 -4.77
CA GLY A 692 -23.66 -6.80 -4.81
C GLY A 692 -23.73 -8.04 -3.90
N LEU A 693 -24.90 -8.40 -3.38
CA LEU A 693 -25.14 -9.67 -2.65
C LEU A 693 -24.93 -10.89 -3.53
#